data_9177b9a729807e715d1057055a0bdfcd
#
_entry.id   9177b9a729807e715d1057055a0bdfcd
#
_cell.length_a   1.000
_cell.length_b   1.000
_cell.length_c   1.000
_cell.angle_alpha   90.00
_cell.angle_beta   90.00
_cell.angle_gamma   90.00
#
_symmetry.space_group_name_H-M   'P 1'
#
loop_
_entity.id
_entity.type
_entity.pdbx_description
1 polymer ?
#
loop_
_entity_poly.entity_id
_entity_poly.type
_entity_poly.pdbx_seq_one_letter_code
_entity_poly.pdbx_strand_id
1 'polypeptide(L)'
;MKRAIFPLACLLVVAIQAFSCGEKEPEVVVQDTLSVSPTSLSFEAEDPSAKLININSNTSWRASSSDSWISLDRTSGDGNASITVKVSVNTGDDRNGSININGAQNITVSVSQKGRHVVEVVPSPASFDGNKRSSTTYQLLIYSFADSDGDGVGDFKGIQNKLDYLDGLGVTALWLSPAHPTSSYHAYDVDDYSTLNRLYATGTKTTEKAEADFKELVDAAHAKGIKIYMDYVLNHSGVNNTWFKSVKADPDGSPYKDYFVLSKNPTADVSAKTIDNYAGASSPGMGDWFPLGDGNIGYKGRLHFKVDWTKSVKTVTVTKTTDAVQSSNPSAKRWLYIGSVGNVGLYETYTNIFEITLDVNTTWGFLVRTSKDDSWPAGTKYGAKAGKNVITFGEPLELDNSTAADITFGQSTYYFGSFGSYMPDLNFGPYDKASESPAFKAIAATADKWIKDFGVDGFRLDAVIWIYQAVIKANQSFLQQWYDHCNATYKAAGHDDNIFMVGEAWEGHTTEKQYYKGIPSCFEFEYFGALTRALNGSASGFASSVAGWIQAHKAQREDAVTSIFMTNHDQDRAAESLGKSLPKEKQAAAMMLTSAGKPFIYQGEELGYWGTKSGGDEYVRTPVIWDKAGKDCAKKGVNNKVDNSMLTSSISVEAQDADKGSLLNVYRLFSRLRNTYPALSDGTMTADNLSGSSFAAWYMTSSDGQKLLVIHNVASSEKTTTVQDDMSKPVALLGKASYEGDKLTMGANSSVVFQLK
;
A
#
# COMPACT_ATOMS: atom_id res chain seq x y z
N MET A 1 38.89 37.42 -37.93
CA MET A 1 39.99 37.83 -38.82
C MET A 1 39.45 38.02 -40.21
N LYS A 2 39.69 39.24 -40.73
CA LYS A 2 39.82 39.67 -42.14
C LYS A 2 38.57 39.52 -43.02
N ARG A 3 37.92 40.64 -43.29
CA ARG A 3 38.12 41.68 -44.35
C ARG A 3 37.55 41.23 -45.67
N ALA A 4 36.41 41.81 -46.11
CA ALA A 4 36.26 43.05 -46.89
C ALA A 4 36.94 43.01 -48.26
N ILE A 5 36.19 43.34 -49.30
CA ILE A 5 36.65 44.25 -50.38
C ILE A 5 35.43 44.52 -51.29
N PHE A 6 35.08 45.81 -51.39
CA PHE A 6 34.43 46.45 -52.52
C PHE A 6 35.45 46.62 -53.69
N PRO A 7 35.06 46.88 -54.92
CA PRO A 7 35.29 48.20 -55.54
C PRO A 7 34.13 48.64 -56.38
N LEU A 8 33.74 49.85 -56.30
CA LEU A 8 34.14 51.19 -56.77
C LEU A 8 34.34 51.34 -58.30
N ALA A 9 33.40 52.06 -58.84
CA ALA A 9 33.49 53.16 -59.80
C ALA A 9 34.10 53.00 -61.22
N CYS A 10 33.40 53.55 -62.18
CA CYS A 10 33.96 54.70 -62.97
C CYS A 10 32.90 55.45 -63.72
N LEU A 11 32.89 56.76 -63.51
CA LEU A 11 32.29 57.84 -64.36
C LEU A 11 32.94 57.86 -65.71
N LEU A 12 32.17 58.17 -66.77
CA LEU A 12 32.72 58.82 -67.91
C LEU A 12 31.70 59.91 -68.38
N VAL A 13 32.14 61.16 -68.26
CA VAL A 13 31.48 62.39 -68.80
C VAL A 13 31.95 62.58 -70.24
N VAL A 14 31.03 62.73 -71.18
CA VAL A 14 31.34 63.41 -72.45
C VAL A 14 30.23 64.40 -72.74
N ALA A 15 30.61 65.69 -72.75
CA ALA A 15 29.83 66.80 -73.23
C ALA A 15 30.03 66.96 -74.73
N ILE A 16 29.00 67.16 -75.47
CA ILE A 16 29.07 67.86 -76.76
C ILE A 16 27.77 68.73 -76.98
N GLN A 17 28.01 69.88 -77.51
CA GLN A 17 27.18 71.09 -77.65
C GLN A 17 25.98 70.96 -78.56
N ALA A 18 25.12 71.85 -78.30
CA ALA A 18 23.93 72.41 -78.96
C ALA A 18 23.86 72.46 -80.47
N PHE A 19 22.66 72.20 -81.00
CA PHE A 19 22.04 72.99 -82.00
C PHE A 19 20.52 73.09 -81.79
N SER A 20 20.03 74.34 -81.76
CA SER A 20 18.63 74.67 -81.60
C SER A 20 17.85 74.35 -82.88
N CYS A 21 16.71 73.66 -82.71
CA CYS A 21 15.55 73.85 -83.59
C CYS A 21 14.32 73.43 -82.79
N GLY A 22 13.39 74.34 -82.67
CA GLY A 22 12.17 74.16 -81.90
C GLY A 22 11.29 73.04 -82.43
N GLU A 23 11.09 72.06 -81.62
CA GLU A 23 9.99 71.12 -81.74
C GLU A 23 9.33 71.01 -80.38
N LYS A 24 8.00 70.94 -80.33
CA LYS A 24 7.19 70.74 -79.12
C LYS A 24 7.67 69.50 -78.40
N GLU A 25 7.96 69.65 -77.06
CA GLU A 25 8.18 68.54 -76.22
C GLU A 25 7.00 67.57 -76.37
N PRO A 26 7.29 66.24 -76.54
CA PRO A 26 6.22 65.22 -76.40
C PRO A 26 5.74 65.23 -74.96
N GLU A 27 4.42 65.38 -74.79
CA GLU A 27 3.74 65.15 -73.54
C GLU A 27 4.19 63.77 -73.03
N VAL A 28 4.98 63.71 -71.92
CA VAL A 28 5.33 62.47 -71.28
C VAL A 28 4.03 61.89 -70.67
N VAL A 29 3.41 60.98 -71.39
CA VAL A 29 2.31 60.21 -70.87
C VAL A 29 2.89 59.34 -69.78
N VAL A 30 2.80 59.82 -68.54
CA VAL A 30 3.12 58.99 -67.38
C VAL A 30 2.11 57.87 -67.34
N GLN A 31 2.56 56.70 -67.72
CA GLN A 31 1.68 55.52 -67.67
C GLN A 31 1.28 55.26 -66.20
N ASP A 32 -0.01 55.14 -65.94
CA ASP A 32 -0.54 54.80 -64.62
C ASP A 32 -0.04 53.44 -64.18
N THR A 33 0.54 53.36 -62.98
CA THR A 33 1.11 52.13 -62.43
C THR A 33 0.49 51.84 -61.08
N LEU A 34 0.29 50.55 -60.84
CA LEU A 34 -0.10 50.01 -59.52
C LEU A 34 0.58 48.65 -59.35
N SER A 35 1.28 48.47 -58.24
CA SER A 35 1.80 47.17 -57.83
C SER A 35 1.62 46.98 -56.33
N VAL A 36 1.51 45.73 -55.91
CA VAL A 36 1.21 45.33 -54.49
C VAL A 36 2.14 44.21 -54.05
N SER A 37 2.66 44.31 -52.85
CA SER A 37 3.52 43.31 -52.30
C SER A 37 3.33 43.20 -50.73
N PRO A 38 3.14 41.99 -50.18
CA PRO A 38 2.98 40.74 -50.90
C PRO A 38 1.59 40.55 -51.52
N THR A 39 1.45 39.63 -52.46
CA THR A 39 0.18 39.25 -53.08
C THR A 39 -0.56 38.13 -52.41
N SER A 40 0.00 37.59 -51.27
CA SER A 40 -0.63 36.61 -50.40
C SER A 40 -0.27 36.87 -48.94
N LEU A 41 -1.23 36.66 -48.05
CA LEU A 41 -1.08 36.73 -46.61
C LEU A 41 -1.60 35.45 -46.01
N SER A 42 -0.87 34.89 -45.02
CA SER A 42 -1.32 33.74 -44.24
C SER A 42 -1.34 34.12 -42.76
N PHE A 43 -2.39 33.74 -42.05
CA PHE A 43 -2.61 34.04 -40.63
C PHE A 43 -2.84 32.76 -39.84
N GLU A 44 -2.44 32.77 -38.55
CA GLU A 44 -2.78 31.71 -37.58
C GLU A 44 -4.20 31.90 -37.05
N ALA A 45 -4.76 30.83 -36.44
CA ALA A 45 -6.14 30.80 -35.96
C ALA A 45 -6.39 31.75 -34.77
N GLU A 46 -5.52 31.72 -33.76
CA GLU A 46 -5.77 32.40 -32.47
C GLU A 46 -4.92 33.63 -32.35
N ASP A 47 -4.17 34.19 -32.47
CA ASP A 47 -3.42 35.45 -32.34
C ASP A 47 -2.92 35.93 -33.70
N PRO A 48 -3.84 36.30 -34.58
CA PRO A 48 -3.46 36.69 -35.93
C PRO A 48 -2.82 38.09 -35.93
N SER A 49 -1.51 38.15 -35.80
CA SER A 49 -0.75 39.37 -35.85
C SER A 49 -1.01 40.12 -37.16
N ALA A 50 -1.23 41.42 -37.06
CA ALA A 50 -1.48 42.26 -38.22
C ALA A 50 -0.33 42.18 -39.24
N LYS A 51 -0.66 42.16 -40.55
CA LYS A 51 0.30 42.09 -41.64
C LYS A 51 0.16 43.30 -42.57
N LEU A 52 1.24 43.67 -43.22
CA LEU A 52 1.27 44.86 -44.14
C LEU A 52 1.21 44.41 -45.58
N ILE A 53 0.46 45.16 -46.37
CA ILE A 53 0.52 45.18 -47.82
C ILE A 53 1.09 46.51 -48.21
N ASN A 54 2.14 46.56 -49.01
CA ASN A 54 2.73 47.73 -49.55
C ASN A 54 2.17 47.95 -50.95
N ILE A 55 1.65 49.16 -51.20
CA ILE A 55 1.15 49.62 -52.49
C ILE A 55 2.16 50.59 -53.07
N ASN A 56 2.56 50.36 -54.27
CA ASN A 56 3.36 51.31 -55.10
C ASN A 56 2.53 51.73 -56.32
N SER A 57 2.13 52.97 -56.31
CA SER A 57 1.25 53.57 -57.36
C SER A 57 1.61 55.00 -57.58
N ASN A 58 1.35 55.49 -58.78
CA ASN A 58 1.42 56.91 -59.14
C ASN A 58 0.01 57.56 -59.37
N THR A 59 -1.05 56.78 -59.04
CA THR A 59 -2.45 57.22 -59.12
C THR A 59 -3.23 56.85 -57.89
N SER A 60 -4.47 57.31 -57.80
CA SER A 60 -5.41 56.93 -56.73
C SER A 60 -5.81 55.48 -56.86
N TRP A 61 -5.99 54.82 -55.68
CA TRP A 61 -6.40 53.44 -55.59
C TRP A 61 -7.46 53.25 -54.51
N ARG A 62 -8.22 52.13 -54.58
CA ARG A 62 -9.18 51.68 -53.56
C ARG A 62 -8.92 50.20 -53.19
N ALA A 63 -8.99 49.91 -51.95
CA ALA A 63 -8.89 48.53 -51.41
C ALA A 63 -10.22 48.11 -50.75
N SER A 64 -10.65 46.90 -51.00
CA SER A 64 -11.84 46.30 -50.34
C SER A 64 -11.70 44.80 -50.14
N SER A 65 -12.37 44.27 -49.14
CA SER A 65 -12.61 42.85 -49.01
C SER A 65 -14.10 42.62 -48.83
N SER A 66 -14.64 41.56 -49.45
CA SER A 66 -16.00 41.09 -49.23
C SER A 66 -16.11 40.19 -47.94
N ASP A 67 -14.99 39.74 -47.43
CA ASP A 67 -14.92 38.85 -46.30
C ASP A 67 -14.97 39.64 -45.00
N SER A 68 -16.03 39.48 -44.23
CA SER A 68 -16.29 40.23 -42.99
C SER A 68 -15.26 40.01 -41.88
N TRP A 69 -14.46 38.94 -41.99
CA TRP A 69 -13.39 38.60 -41.05
C TRP A 69 -12.06 39.27 -41.37
N ILE A 70 -11.93 39.98 -42.55
CA ILE A 70 -10.76 40.74 -42.95
C ILE A 70 -11.08 42.23 -42.77
N SER A 71 -10.24 42.94 -42.03
CA SER A 71 -10.32 44.38 -41.82
C SER A 71 -9.07 45.11 -42.31
N LEU A 72 -9.27 46.22 -42.90
CA LEU A 72 -8.21 47.12 -43.46
C LEU A 72 -8.19 48.42 -42.69
N ASP A 73 -7.02 48.91 -42.29
CA ASP A 73 -6.88 50.20 -41.61
C ASP A 73 -7.14 51.38 -42.56
N ARG A 74 -7.02 51.18 -43.90
CA ARG A 74 -7.37 52.15 -44.93
C ARG A 74 -7.91 51.43 -46.15
N THR A 75 -8.90 52.10 -46.81
CA THR A 75 -9.62 51.54 -47.97
C THR A 75 -9.40 52.37 -49.26
N SER A 76 -8.58 53.41 -49.19
CA SER A 76 -8.21 54.21 -50.34
C SER A 76 -6.93 55.02 -50.08
N GLY A 77 -6.28 55.44 -51.10
CA GLY A 77 -5.09 56.29 -51.05
C GLY A 77 -4.77 56.91 -52.45
N ASP A 78 -3.76 57.79 -52.45
CA ASP A 78 -3.18 58.37 -53.65
C ASP A 78 -1.67 58.19 -53.60
N GLY A 79 -1.09 57.61 -54.63
CA GLY A 79 0.33 57.24 -54.66
C GLY A 79 0.69 56.03 -53.74
N ASN A 80 1.96 55.99 -53.31
CA ASN A 80 2.50 54.94 -52.52
C ASN A 80 1.92 54.93 -51.09
N ALA A 81 1.61 53.74 -50.59
CA ALA A 81 1.08 53.57 -49.22
C ALA A 81 1.27 52.14 -48.71
N SER A 82 0.99 51.97 -47.43
CA SER A 82 0.87 50.64 -46.83
C SER A 82 -0.53 50.46 -46.21
N ILE A 83 -1.11 49.28 -46.34
CA ILE A 83 -2.35 48.86 -45.69
C ILE A 83 -2.01 47.85 -44.61
N THR A 84 -2.48 48.09 -43.38
CA THR A 84 -2.45 47.10 -42.32
C THR A 84 -3.69 46.20 -42.41
N VAL A 85 -3.46 44.92 -42.61
CA VAL A 85 -4.50 43.90 -42.68
C VAL A 85 -4.59 43.22 -41.32
N LYS A 86 -5.78 43.20 -40.75
CA LYS A 86 -6.12 42.43 -39.53
C LYS A 86 -7.23 41.44 -39.86
N VAL A 87 -7.17 40.26 -39.22
CA VAL A 87 -8.22 39.26 -39.33
C VAL A 87 -8.78 38.94 -37.95
N SER A 88 -10.05 38.56 -37.87
CA SER A 88 -10.64 38.09 -36.62
C SER A 88 -10.14 36.68 -36.30
N VAL A 89 -10.17 36.28 -35.00
CA VAL A 89 -9.90 34.90 -34.56
C VAL A 89 -10.78 33.94 -35.37
N ASN A 90 -10.19 32.84 -35.82
CA ASN A 90 -10.89 31.78 -36.54
C ASN A 90 -11.14 30.57 -35.66
N THR A 91 -12.36 30.38 -35.18
CA THR A 91 -12.79 29.26 -34.36
C THR A 91 -13.37 28.08 -35.15
N GLY A 92 -13.38 28.18 -36.47
CA GLY A 92 -13.88 27.16 -37.42
C GLY A 92 -12.76 26.54 -38.24
N ASP A 93 -13.12 26.01 -39.40
CA ASP A 93 -12.19 25.44 -40.38
C ASP A 93 -11.28 26.49 -41.04
N ASP A 94 -10.24 26.03 -41.73
CA ASP A 94 -9.39 26.87 -42.56
C ASP A 94 -10.24 27.72 -43.49
N ARG A 95 -9.96 29.02 -43.57
CA ARG A 95 -10.71 29.94 -44.44
C ARG A 95 -9.80 30.76 -45.35
N ASN A 96 -10.32 31.01 -46.52
CA ASN A 96 -9.65 31.81 -47.51
C ASN A 96 -10.54 33.00 -47.87
N GLY A 97 -9.91 34.12 -48.11
CA GLY A 97 -10.55 35.36 -48.53
C GLY A 97 -9.65 36.14 -49.45
N SER A 98 -10.11 37.32 -49.81
CA SER A 98 -9.35 38.18 -50.71
C SER A 98 -9.49 39.67 -50.42
N ILE A 99 -8.47 40.42 -50.78
CA ILE A 99 -8.47 41.87 -50.78
C ILE A 99 -8.24 42.31 -52.22
N ASN A 100 -9.21 43.09 -52.79
CA ASN A 100 -9.14 43.62 -54.09
C ASN A 100 -8.65 45.07 -54.04
N ILE A 101 -7.58 45.35 -54.72
CA ILE A 101 -6.99 46.69 -54.86
C ILE A 101 -7.15 47.18 -56.32
N ASN A 102 -7.94 48.23 -56.50
CA ASN A 102 -8.35 48.74 -57.77
C ASN A 102 -7.74 50.12 -57.96
N GLY A 103 -7.11 50.37 -59.12
CA GLY A 103 -6.49 51.61 -59.52
C GLY A 103 -6.11 51.56 -60.99
N ALA A 104 -4.86 51.85 -61.34
CA ALA A 104 -4.35 51.72 -62.73
C ALA A 104 -4.55 50.24 -63.23
N GLN A 105 -4.62 49.30 -62.37
CA GLN A 105 -5.02 47.90 -62.63
C GLN A 105 -5.71 47.31 -61.42
N ASN A 106 -6.31 46.16 -61.61
CA ASN A 106 -6.94 45.40 -60.48
C ASN A 106 -5.98 44.31 -60.00
N ILE A 107 -5.65 44.33 -58.70
CA ILE A 107 -4.78 43.34 -58.06
C ILE A 107 -5.54 42.73 -56.95
N THR A 108 -5.55 41.36 -56.88
CA THR A 108 -6.12 40.62 -55.82
C THR A 108 -5.00 40.06 -54.91
N VAL A 109 -5.07 40.37 -53.66
CA VAL A 109 -4.23 39.76 -52.61
C VAL A 109 -5.02 38.62 -51.94
N SER A 110 -4.51 37.40 -52.03
CA SER A 110 -5.12 36.27 -51.38
C SER A 110 -4.81 36.27 -49.84
N VAL A 111 -5.81 35.95 -49.05
CA VAL A 111 -5.68 35.86 -47.58
C VAL A 111 -6.12 34.49 -47.17
N SER A 112 -5.23 33.74 -46.49
CA SER A 112 -5.54 32.47 -45.87
C SER A 112 -5.43 32.58 -44.33
N GLN A 113 -6.33 31.94 -43.61
CA GLN A 113 -6.24 31.82 -42.17
C GLN A 113 -6.54 30.38 -41.75
N LYS A 114 -5.64 29.82 -40.95
CA LYS A 114 -5.86 28.50 -40.38
C LYS A 114 -7.10 28.46 -39.47
N GLY A 115 -7.77 27.35 -39.47
CA GLY A 115 -8.83 27.04 -38.52
C GLY A 115 -8.30 26.51 -37.21
N ARG A 116 -9.13 26.60 -36.20
CA ARG A 116 -8.85 25.98 -34.91
C ARG A 116 -9.44 24.57 -34.90
N HIS A 117 -8.60 23.56 -35.13
CA HIS A 117 -8.99 22.15 -35.10
C HIS A 117 -8.81 21.59 -33.70
N VAL A 118 -9.75 21.87 -32.82
CA VAL A 118 -9.79 21.25 -31.48
C VAL A 118 -10.49 19.90 -31.58
N VAL A 119 -9.78 18.85 -31.19
CA VAL A 119 -10.29 17.47 -31.15
C VAL A 119 -10.57 17.09 -29.69
N GLU A 120 -11.83 16.82 -29.41
CA GLU A 120 -12.20 16.25 -28.08
C GLU A 120 -11.70 14.82 -27.99
N VAL A 121 -11.10 14.50 -26.84
CA VAL A 121 -10.62 13.12 -26.56
C VAL A 121 -11.80 12.23 -26.23
N VAL A 122 -12.12 11.31 -27.12
CA VAL A 122 -13.17 10.30 -26.94
C VAL A 122 -12.52 8.91 -26.96
N PRO A 123 -12.45 8.22 -25.82
CA PRO A 123 -11.79 6.91 -25.74
C PRO A 123 -12.51 5.84 -26.58
N SER A 124 -11.70 5.01 -27.22
CA SER A 124 -12.14 3.80 -27.91
C SER A 124 -11.22 2.64 -27.48
N PRO A 125 -11.43 2.07 -26.29
CA PRO A 125 -10.60 0.98 -25.80
C PRO A 125 -10.79 -0.27 -26.63
N ALA A 126 -9.75 -1.11 -26.71
CA ALA A 126 -9.86 -2.45 -27.27
C ALA A 126 -10.87 -3.28 -26.47
N SER A 127 -11.54 -4.20 -27.12
CA SER A 127 -12.42 -5.13 -26.44
C SER A 127 -11.63 -6.06 -25.53
N PHE A 128 -12.12 -6.28 -24.32
CA PHE A 128 -11.59 -7.30 -23.43
C PHE A 128 -11.93 -8.69 -23.98
N ASP A 129 -10.91 -9.50 -24.20
CA ASP A 129 -11.07 -10.82 -24.84
C ASP A 129 -11.43 -11.97 -23.85
N GLY A 130 -11.60 -11.64 -22.57
CA GLY A 130 -11.84 -12.61 -21.50
C GLY A 130 -10.57 -13.26 -20.94
N ASN A 131 -9.43 -13.12 -21.59
CA ASN A 131 -8.14 -13.58 -21.08
C ASN A 131 -7.61 -12.52 -20.12
N LYS A 132 -7.76 -12.77 -18.84
CA LYS A 132 -7.28 -11.84 -17.80
C LYS A 132 -5.76 -11.86 -17.74
N ARG A 133 -5.15 -10.71 -18.01
CA ARG A 133 -3.69 -10.54 -18.05
C ARG A 133 -3.14 -9.79 -16.84
N SER A 134 -4.01 -9.07 -16.14
CA SER A 134 -3.64 -8.29 -14.98
C SER A 134 -3.41 -9.15 -13.77
N SER A 135 -2.65 -8.61 -12.84
CA SER A 135 -2.41 -9.16 -11.52
C SER A 135 -3.07 -8.33 -10.41
N THR A 136 -4.14 -7.59 -10.72
CA THR A 136 -4.87 -6.77 -9.73
C THR A 136 -5.46 -7.64 -8.65
N THR A 137 -5.07 -7.39 -7.40
CA THR A 137 -5.52 -8.14 -6.23
C THR A 137 -6.48 -7.28 -5.41
N TYR A 138 -7.52 -7.90 -4.88
CA TYR A 138 -8.44 -7.27 -3.94
C TYR A 138 -8.24 -7.88 -2.55
N GLN A 139 -7.87 -7.04 -1.58
CA GLN A 139 -7.77 -7.42 -0.18
C GLN A 139 -9.13 -7.33 0.47
N LEU A 140 -9.60 -8.40 1.08
CA LEU A 140 -10.84 -8.41 1.85
C LEU A 140 -10.66 -9.05 3.23
N LEU A 141 -11.47 -8.58 4.16
CA LEU A 141 -11.59 -9.14 5.50
C LEU A 141 -12.82 -10.07 5.51
N ILE A 142 -12.60 -11.37 5.63
CA ILE A 142 -13.69 -12.37 5.61
C ILE A 142 -14.79 -11.96 6.59
N TYR A 143 -14.40 -11.56 7.80
CA TYR A 143 -15.29 -11.17 8.88
C TYR A 143 -16.27 -10.04 8.53
N SER A 144 -15.89 -9.11 7.65
CA SER A 144 -16.63 -7.88 7.37
C SER A 144 -16.98 -7.66 5.90
N PHE A 145 -16.69 -8.62 5.01
CA PHE A 145 -16.93 -8.44 3.58
C PHE A 145 -18.40 -8.66 3.21
N ALA A 146 -18.93 -9.88 3.41
CA ALA A 146 -20.33 -10.17 3.09
C ALA A 146 -20.88 -11.31 3.98
N ASP A 147 -22.06 -11.09 4.54
CA ASP A 147 -22.80 -12.01 5.41
C ASP A 147 -23.93 -12.66 4.60
N SER A 148 -23.83 -13.95 4.34
CA SER A 148 -24.81 -14.66 3.50
C SER A 148 -25.96 -15.27 4.29
N ASP A 149 -25.80 -15.54 5.59
CA ASP A 149 -26.79 -16.22 6.43
C ASP A 149 -27.47 -15.31 7.46
N GLY A 150 -27.03 -14.05 7.54
CA GLY A 150 -27.66 -13.03 8.37
C GLY A 150 -27.27 -13.06 9.85
N ASP A 151 -26.19 -13.76 10.20
CA ASP A 151 -25.70 -13.84 11.58
C ASP A 151 -24.89 -12.61 12.02
N GLY A 152 -24.59 -11.71 11.10
CA GLY A 152 -23.87 -10.46 11.30
C GLY A 152 -22.36 -10.56 11.08
N VAL A 153 -21.83 -11.72 10.74
CA VAL A 153 -20.42 -11.98 10.44
C VAL A 153 -20.30 -12.38 8.97
N GLY A 154 -19.28 -11.86 8.28
CA GLY A 154 -19.00 -12.27 6.91
C GLY A 154 -18.54 -13.73 6.83
N ASP A 155 -18.88 -14.40 5.74
CA ASP A 155 -18.63 -15.82 5.52
C ASP A 155 -18.16 -16.14 4.09
N PHE A 156 -17.62 -17.36 3.87
CA PHE A 156 -17.11 -17.77 2.57
C PHE A 156 -18.18 -17.77 1.48
N LYS A 157 -19.43 -18.13 1.83
CA LYS A 157 -20.55 -18.10 0.89
C LYS A 157 -20.95 -16.68 0.51
N GLY A 158 -20.84 -15.74 1.45
CA GLY A 158 -21.00 -14.31 1.21
C GLY A 158 -19.99 -13.81 0.18
N ILE A 159 -18.71 -14.18 0.31
CA ILE A 159 -17.68 -13.85 -0.68
C ILE A 159 -18.03 -14.49 -2.03
N GLN A 160 -18.40 -15.76 -2.05
CA GLN A 160 -18.79 -16.47 -3.27
C GLN A 160 -19.95 -15.77 -3.99
N ASN A 161 -20.96 -15.33 -3.26
CA ASN A 161 -22.13 -14.61 -3.80
C ASN A 161 -21.76 -13.24 -4.40
N LYS A 162 -20.60 -12.69 -4.07
CA LYS A 162 -20.10 -11.39 -4.56
C LYS A 162 -18.99 -11.52 -5.61
N LEU A 163 -18.71 -12.72 -6.12
CA LEU A 163 -17.71 -12.93 -7.17
C LEU A 163 -18.04 -12.19 -8.47
N ASP A 164 -19.32 -12.01 -8.81
CA ASP A 164 -19.72 -11.21 -9.99
C ASP A 164 -19.37 -9.74 -9.82
N TYR A 165 -19.49 -9.20 -8.61
CA TYR A 165 -19.04 -7.84 -8.28
C TYR A 165 -17.52 -7.69 -8.44
N LEU A 166 -16.76 -8.64 -7.89
CA LEU A 166 -15.29 -8.64 -7.94
C LEU A 166 -14.77 -8.83 -9.38
N ASP A 167 -15.42 -9.74 -10.15
CA ASP A 167 -15.12 -9.91 -11.57
C ASP A 167 -15.45 -8.65 -12.38
N GLY A 168 -16.61 -8.04 -12.10
CA GLY A 168 -17.03 -6.76 -12.69
C GLY A 168 -16.06 -5.62 -12.38
N LEU A 169 -15.45 -5.62 -11.21
CA LEU A 169 -14.40 -4.69 -10.81
C LEU A 169 -13.09 -4.92 -11.58
N GLY A 170 -12.92 -6.07 -12.24
CA GLY A 170 -11.69 -6.40 -12.96
C GLY A 170 -10.62 -7.07 -12.10
N VAL A 171 -10.98 -7.54 -10.92
CA VAL A 171 -10.08 -8.25 -9.99
C VAL A 171 -9.69 -9.61 -10.54
N THR A 172 -8.44 -10.00 -10.38
CA THR A 172 -7.88 -11.27 -10.85
C THR A 172 -7.32 -12.14 -9.72
N ALA A 173 -7.29 -11.61 -8.51
CA ALA A 173 -6.93 -12.35 -7.30
C ALA A 173 -7.60 -11.75 -6.07
N LEU A 174 -7.89 -12.59 -5.06
CA LEU A 174 -8.38 -12.18 -3.75
C LEU A 174 -7.31 -12.49 -2.70
N TRP A 175 -6.94 -11.52 -1.88
CA TRP A 175 -6.23 -11.74 -0.63
C TRP A 175 -7.26 -11.77 0.50
N LEU A 176 -7.47 -12.95 1.07
CA LEU A 176 -8.36 -13.19 2.20
C LEU A 176 -7.59 -12.96 3.50
N SER A 177 -8.17 -12.20 4.46
CA SER A 177 -7.65 -12.11 5.82
C SER A 177 -7.47 -13.50 6.44
N PRO A 178 -6.72 -13.65 7.57
CA PRO A 178 -6.49 -14.97 8.16
C PRO A 178 -7.79 -15.75 8.35
N ALA A 179 -7.82 -16.98 7.82
CA ALA A 179 -9.02 -17.81 7.76
C ALA A 179 -9.05 -18.93 8.82
N HIS A 180 -7.97 -19.08 9.57
CA HIS A 180 -7.81 -20.15 10.58
C HIS A 180 -8.60 -19.86 11.85
N PRO A 181 -8.86 -20.90 12.70
CA PRO A 181 -9.40 -20.70 14.04
C PRO A 181 -8.56 -19.73 14.86
N THR A 182 -9.23 -18.88 15.64
CA THR A 182 -8.63 -17.79 16.39
C THR A 182 -9.51 -17.41 17.57
N SER A 183 -8.94 -16.71 18.52
CA SER A 183 -9.65 -16.13 19.66
C SER A 183 -10.02 -14.67 19.47
N SER A 184 -9.50 -14.01 18.42
CA SER A 184 -9.75 -12.61 18.09
C SER A 184 -10.51 -12.44 16.77
N TYR A 185 -11.13 -11.29 16.57
CA TYR A 185 -11.81 -10.99 15.30
C TYR A 185 -10.83 -10.78 14.13
N HIS A 186 -9.60 -10.35 14.41
CA HIS A 186 -8.59 -10.08 13.38
C HIS A 186 -7.93 -11.35 12.85
N ALA A 187 -8.00 -12.44 13.63
CA ALA A 187 -7.56 -13.78 13.27
C ALA A 187 -6.03 -13.98 13.08
N TYR A 188 -5.20 -13.02 13.49
CA TYR A 188 -3.74 -13.19 13.43
C TYR A 188 -3.18 -14.06 14.56
N ASP A 189 -3.91 -14.29 15.65
CA ASP A 189 -3.60 -15.24 16.73
C ASP A 189 -4.12 -16.64 16.38
N VAL A 190 -3.40 -17.35 15.51
CA VAL A 190 -3.82 -18.64 14.95
C VAL A 190 -3.84 -19.75 15.99
N ASP A 191 -5.01 -20.32 16.26
CA ASP A 191 -5.20 -21.43 17.19
C ASP A 191 -4.98 -22.81 16.54
N ASP A 192 -5.21 -22.94 15.22
CA ASP A 192 -4.97 -24.17 14.45
C ASP A 192 -4.75 -23.86 12.97
N TYR A 193 -3.55 -24.17 12.45
CA TYR A 193 -3.20 -23.96 11.03
C TYR A 193 -3.79 -25.01 10.09
N SER A 194 -4.28 -26.13 10.63
CA SER A 194 -4.75 -27.27 9.85
C SER A 194 -6.22 -27.21 9.48
N THR A 195 -6.98 -26.26 10.03
CA THR A 195 -8.42 -26.13 9.86
C THR A 195 -8.84 -24.68 9.59
N LEU A 196 -10.11 -24.49 9.18
CA LEU A 196 -10.68 -23.16 9.00
C LEU A 196 -11.60 -22.75 10.15
N ASN A 197 -11.72 -21.44 10.34
CA ASN A 197 -12.57 -20.89 11.38
C ASN A 197 -14.04 -21.17 11.08
N ARG A 198 -14.68 -21.93 11.95
CA ARG A 198 -16.09 -22.28 11.85
C ARG A 198 -17.04 -21.08 11.76
N LEU A 199 -16.62 -19.90 12.24
CA LEU A 199 -17.42 -18.69 12.14
C LEU A 199 -17.68 -18.26 10.68
N TYR A 200 -16.79 -18.66 9.76
CA TYR A 200 -16.90 -18.35 8.34
C TYR A 200 -17.71 -19.39 7.54
N ALA A 201 -18.25 -20.41 8.21
CA ALA A 201 -19.19 -21.35 7.60
C ALA A 201 -20.59 -20.73 7.49
N THR A 202 -21.35 -21.11 6.47
CA THR A 202 -22.76 -20.71 6.31
C THR A 202 -23.68 -21.64 7.10
N GLY A 203 -24.62 -21.07 7.85
CA GLY A 203 -25.63 -21.83 8.62
C GLY A 203 -25.02 -22.62 9.77
N THR A 204 -24.69 -23.88 9.58
CA THR A 204 -24.10 -24.70 10.65
C THR A 204 -22.63 -24.36 10.85
N LYS A 205 -22.30 -23.77 11.99
CA LYS A 205 -20.94 -23.29 12.33
C LYS A 205 -20.02 -24.45 12.79
N THR A 206 -19.62 -25.29 11.82
CA THR A 206 -18.63 -26.37 12.03
C THR A 206 -17.41 -26.18 11.14
N THR A 207 -16.29 -26.80 11.50
CA THR A 207 -15.05 -26.75 10.71
C THR A 207 -15.23 -27.39 9.34
N GLU A 208 -15.90 -28.55 9.28
CA GLU A 208 -16.14 -29.28 8.03
C GLU A 208 -17.00 -28.44 7.06
N LYS A 209 -17.98 -27.70 7.59
CA LYS A 209 -18.80 -26.81 6.77
C LYS A 209 -18.00 -25.61 6.27
N ALA A 210 -17.13 -25.04 7.11
CA ALA A 210 -16.25 -23.94 6.72
C ALA A 210 -15.29 -24.39 5.60
N GLU A 211 -14.69 -25.58 5.72
CA GLU A 211 -13.81 -26.13 4.69
C GLU A 211 -14.57 -26.42 3.38
N ALA A 212 -15.80 -26.95 3.47
CA ALA A 212 -16.64 -27.16 2.29
C ALA A 212 -17.01 -25.83 1.59
N ASP A 213 -17.44 -24.81 2.34
CA ASP A 213 -17.77 -23.49 1.80
C ASP A 213 -16.55 -22.80 1.19
N PHE A 214 -15.38 -22.97 1.81
CA PHE A 214 -14.13 -22.44 1.27
C PHE A 214 -13.74 -23.11 -0.04
N LYS A 215 -13.87 -24.44 -0.12
CA LYS A 215 -13.59 -25.17 -1.37
C LYS A 215 -14.53 -24.72 -2.49
N GLU A 216 -15.83 -24.56 -2.20
CA GLU A 216 -16.80 -24.02 -3.16
C GLU A 216 -16.43 -22.59 -3.62
N LEU A 217 -15.98 -21.74 -2.70
CA LEU A 217 -15.50 -20.38 -3.01
C LEU A 217 -14.30 -20.42 -3.96
N VAL A 218 -13.28 -21.26 -3.65
CA VAL A 218 -12.08 -21.38 -4.47
C VAL A 218 -12.44 -21.85 -5.89
N ASP A 219 -13.23 -22.90 -6.00
CA ASP A 219 -13.66 -23.45 -7.29
C ASP A 219 -14.45 -22.42 -8.12
N ALA A 220 -15.35 -21.67 -7.47
CA ALA A 220 -16.14 -20.62 -8.13
C ALA A 220 -15.28 -19.43 -8.56
N ALA A 221 -14.28 -19.06 -7.75
CA ALA A 221 -13.31 -18.02 -8.09
C ALA A 221 -12.44 -18.42 -9.28
N HIS A 222 -11.93 -19.65 -9.29
CA HIS A 222 -11.16 -20.21 -10.40
C HIS A 222 -11.97 -20.27 -11.70
N ALA A 223 -13.25 -20.63 -11.64
CA ALA A 223 -14.14 -20.62 -12.81
C ALA A 223 -14.25 -19.20 -13.44
N LYS A 224 -13.99 -18.14 -12.68
CA LYS A 224 -13.91 -16.75 -13.16
C LYS A 224 -12.48 -16.29 -13.45
N GLY A 225 -11.48 -17.15 -13.31
CA GLY A 225 -10.06 -16.81 -13.45
C GLY A 225 -9.58 -15.87 -12.33
N ILE A 226 -10.17 -15.96 -11.14
CA ILE A 226 -9.77 -15.23 -9.95
C ILE A 226 -8.98 -16.18 -9.05
N LYS A 227 -7.72 -15.84 -8.73
CA LYS A 227 -6.87 -16.59 -7.84
C LYS A 227 -7.17 -16.28 -6.37
N ILE A 228 -6.87 -17.23 -5.47
CA ILE A 228 -7.09 -17.09 -4.03
C ILE A 228 -5.75 -17.09 -3.31
N TYR A 229 -5.48 -16.03 -2.54
CA TYR A 229 -4.32 -15.91 -1.66
C TYR A 229 -4.80 -15.88 -0.21
N MET A 230 -4.25 -16.78 0.60
CA MET A 230 -4.51 -16.80 2.05
C MET A 230 -3.49 -15.93 2.80
N ASP A 231 -3.96 -15.22 3.81
CA ASP A 231 -3.07 -14.63 4.81
C ASP A 231 -2.50 -15.74 5.68
N TYR A 232 -1.18 -15.77 5.86
CA TYR A 232 -0.49 -16.86 6.55
C TYR A 232 0.49 -16.31 7.58
N VAL A 233 0.24 -16.61 8.86
CA VAL A 233 0.99 -16.08 9.98
C VAL A 233 2.13 -17.03 10.32
N LEU A 234 3.37 -16.64 10.05
CA LEU A 234 4.55 -17.48 10.29
C LEU A 234 5.36 -17.06 11.52
N ASN A 235 5.16 -15.84 12.04
CA ASN A 235 5.93 -15.35 13.16
C ASN A 235 5.51 -15.97 14.49
N HIS A 236 4.22 -16.16 14.70
CA HIS A 236 3.65 -16.57 16.00
C HIS A 236 2.38 -17.41 15.81
N SER A 237 1.90 -18.00 16.88
CA SER A 237 0.55 -18.60 16.98
C SER A 237 -0.29 -17.88 18.03
N GLY A 238 -1.55 -18.27 18.21
CA GLY A 238 -2.36 -17.86 19.36
C GLY A 238 -2.00 -18.65 20.63
N VAL A 239 -2.25 -18.09 21.81
CA VAL A 239 -2.09 -18.81 23.10
C VAL A 239 -3.03 -19.99 23.24
N ASN A 240 -4.11 -20.02 22.47
CA ASN A 240 -5.05 -21.14 22.44
C ASN A 240 -4.68 -22.21 21.42
N ASN A 241 -3.60 -22.02 20.66
CA ASN A 241 -3.05 -23.02 19.76
C ASN A 241 -2.79 -24.34 20.51
N THR A 242 -3.13 -25.47 19.89
CA THR A 242 -3.04 -26.80 20.52
C THR A 242 -1.60 -27.16 20.89
N TRP A 243 -0.63 -26.78 20.08
CA TRP A 243 0.80 -26.97 20.35
C TRP A 243 1.24 -26.18 21.59
N PHE A 244 0.84 -24.88 21.63
CA PHE A 244 1.21 -24.01 22.75
C PHE A 244 0.53 -24.42 24.06
N LYS A 245 -0.75 -24.85 24.03
CA LYS A 245 -1.42 -25.41 25.21
C LYS A 245 -0.69 -26.64 25.79
N SER A 246 -0.19 -27.52 24.93
CA SER A 246 0.61 -28.66 25.37
C SER A 246 1.92 -28.23 26.04
N VAL A 247 2.61 -27.25 25.46
CA VAL A 247 3.83 -26.64 26.03
C VAL A 247 3.53 -25.94 27.34
N LYS A 248 2.42 -25.24 27.47
CA LYS A 248 2.01 -24.58 28.72
C LYS A 248 1.70 -25.57 29.82
N ALA A 249 1.15 -26.73 29.46
CA ALA A 249 0.83 -27.80 30.43
C ALA A 249 2.09 -28.54 30.92
N ASP A 250 3.05 -28.77 30.04
CA ASP A 250 4.32 -29.46 30.33
C ASP A 250 5.45 -28.93 29.45
N PRO A 251 6.14 -27.85 29.85
CA PRO A 251 7.18 -27.22 29.03
C PRO A 251 8.37 -28.11 28.67
N ASP A 252 8.72 -29.02 29.54
CA ASP A 252 9.88 -29.93 29.37
C ASP A 252 9.51 -31.22 28.63
N GLY A 253 8.30 -31.75 28.87
CA GLY A 253 7.83 -33.03 28.32
C GLY A 253 6.96 -32.90 27.06
N SER A 254 6.49 -31.72 26.71
CA SER A 254 5.67 -31.53 25.54
C SER A 254 6.43 -31.91 24.25
N PRO A 255 5.82 -32.65 23.30
CA PRO A 255 6.39 -32.93 21.99
C PRO A 255 6.53 -31.66 21.13
N TYR A 256 5.90 -30.55 21.50
CA TYR A 256 5.89 -29.26 20.78
C TYR A 256 6.80 -28.21 21.44
N LYS A 257 7.63 -28.57 22.46
CA LYS A 257 8.49 -27.58 23.15
C LYS A 257 9.41 -26.82 22.19
N ASP A 258 9.91 -27.50 21.16
CA ASP A 258 10.82 -26.94 20.18
C ASP A 258 10.10 -26.10 19.08
N TYR A 259 8.76 -26.00 19.14
CA TYR A 259 7.97 -25.18 18.22
C TYR A 259 7.94 -23.71 18.62
N PHE A 260 8.29 -23.39 19.86
CA PHE A 260 8.19 -22.04 20.42
C PHE A 260 9.53 -21.54 20.93
N VAL A 261 9.70 -20.23 20.95
CA VAL A 261 10.87 -19.57 21.51
C VAL A 261 10.75 -19.59 23.03
N LEU A 262 11.44 -20.52 23.67
CA LEU A 262 11.39 -20.74 25.12
C LEU A 262 12.75 -20.46 25.75
N SER A 263 12.75 -19.98 27.00
CA SER A 263 13.95 -19.82 27.83
C SER A 263 13.61 -19.95 29.31
N LYS A 264 14.50 -20.56 30.07
CA LYS A 264 14.45 -20.55 31.57
C LYS A 264 15.19 -19.35 32.15
N ASN A 265 16.05 -18.68 31.33
CA ASN A 265 16.78 -17.47 31.72
C ASN A 265 16.95 -16.53 30.54
N PRO A 266 15.88 -15.79 30.12
CA PRO A 266 15.89 -14.97 28.93
C PRO A 266 17.09 -14.02 28.86
N THR A 267 17.41 -13.34 29.96
CA THR A 267 18.52 -12.37 29.99
C THR A 267 19.88 -13.02 29.69
N ALA A 268 20.13 -14.20 30.27
CA ALA A 268 21.40 -14.91 30.03
C ALA A 268 21.45 -15.49 28.62
N ASP A 269 20.35 -16.08 28.14
CA ASP A 269 20.30 -16.74 26.85
C ASP A 269 20.41 -15.72 25.69
N VAL A 270 19.74 -14.57 25.79
CA VAL A 270 19.89 -13.47 24.83
C VAL A 270 21.32 -12.93 24.82
N SER A 271 21.92 -12.71 26.02
CA SER A 271 23.30 -12.26 26.13
C SER A 271 24.30 -13.25 25.57
N ALA A 272 24.05 -14.53 25.75
CA ALA A 272 24.88 -15.61 25.23
C ALA A 272 24.62 -15.91 23.76
N LYS A 273 23.58 -15.31 23.15
CA LYS A 273 23.15 -15.54 21.76
C LYS A 273 22.79 -17.01 21.48
N THR A 274 22.10 -17.64 22.42
CA THR A 274 21.64 -19.02 22.32
C THR A 274 20.22 -19.15 21.78
N ILE A 275 19.55 -18.02 21.52
CA ILE A 275 18.19 -17.97 20.95
C ILE A 275 18.29 -17.81 19.43
N ASP A 276 17.93 -18.84 18.69
CA ASP A 276 18.04 -18.88 17.23
C ASP A 276 17.23 -17.79 16.54
N ASN A 277 16.05 -17.45 17.04
CA ASN A 277 15.21 -16.38 16.49
C ASN A 277 15.87 -15.00 16.47
N TYR A 278 16.89 -14.77 17.28
CA TYR A 278 17.63 -13.52 17.24
C TYR A 278 18.80 -13.55 16.23
N ALA A 279 19.13 -14.74 15.72
CA ALA A 279 20.16 -14.92 14.68
C ALA A 279 21.46 -14.12 14.92
N GLY A 280 21.83 -13.97 16.19
CA GLY A 280 23.00 -13.19 16.61
C GLY A 280 22.72 -11.74 17.05
N ALA A 281 21.48 -11.26 17.06
CA ALA A 281 21.12 -10.02 17.71
C ALA A 281 21.41 -10.08 19.22
N SER A 282 21.70 -8.92 19.83
CA SER A 282 22.01 -8.84 21.26
C SER A 282 20.76 -8.70 22.15
N SER A 283 19.65 -8.36 21.55
CA SER A 283 18.35 -8.21 22.20
C SER A 283 17.23 -8.33 21.15
N PRO A 284 15.99 -8.65 21.55
CA PRO A 284 14.85 -8.62 20.63
C PRO A 284 14.62 -7.20 20.11
N GLY A 285 14.23 -7.11 18.85
CA GLY A 285 13.86 -5.83 18.23
C GLY A 285 12.47 -5.37 18.62
N MET A 286 11.57 -6.31 18.90
CA MET A 286 10.17 -6.09 19.30
C MET A 286 9.73 -7.24 20.23
N GLY A 287 8.76 -6.94 21.11
CA GLY A 287 8.17 -7.93 22.01
C GLY A 287 8.84 -8.07 23.37
N ASP A 288 8.40 -9.07 24.12
CA ASP A 288 8.82 -9.32 25.51
C ASP A 288 8.76 -10.80 25.84
N TRP A 289 9.30 -11.15 27.03
CA TRP A 289 9.28 -12.49 27.60
C TRP A 289 8.15 -12.63 28.62
N PHE A 290 7.31 -13.63 28.44
CA PHE A 290 6.15 -13.91 29.29
C PHE A 290 6.29 -15.25 29.98
N PRO A 291 5.99 -15.38 31.30
CA PRO A 291 6.08 -16.66 32.01
C PRO A 291 4.95 -17.60 31.56
N LEU A 292 5.26 -18.89 31.38
CA LEU A 292 4.27 -19.94 31.15
C LEU A 292 3.43 -20.22 32.38
N GLY A 293 3.98 -19.95 33.59
CA GLY A 293 3.34 -20.22 34.85
C GLY A 293 3.52 -21.65 35.34
N ASP A 294 4.46 -22.41 34.78
CA ASP A 294 4.87 -23.76 35.17
C ASP A 294 5.66 -23.79 36.47
N GLY A 295 6.35 -22.67 36.78
CA GLY A 295 7.03 -22.47 38.05
C GLY A 295 6.18 -21.70 39.07
N ASN A 296 6.82 -21.19 40.10
CA ASN A 296 6.18 -20.32 41.09
C ASN A 296 6.05 -18.89 40.60
N ILE A 297 6.88 -18.47 39.65
CA ILE A 297 6.83 -17.14 39.02
C ILE A 297 5.63 -17.08 38.07
N GLY A 298 4.95 -15.92 38.07
CA GLY A 298 3.68 -15.74 37.35
C GLY A 298 2.42 -16.04 38.15
N TYR A 299 2.55 -16.62 39.32
CA TYR A 299 1.41 -16.75 40.22
C TYR A 299 1.00 -15.40 40.79
N LYS A 300 -0.27 -15.08 40.68
CA LYS A 300 -0.88 -13.87 41.26
C LYS A 300 -1.91 -14.28 42.27
N GLY A 301 -1.72 -13.91 43.52
CA GLY A 301 -2.69 -14.23 44.56
C GLY A 301 -2.09 -14.29 45.94
N ARG A 302 -2.90 -14.91 46.84
CA ARG A 302 -2.55 -15.01 48.24
C ARG A 302 -1.67 -16.22 48.49
N LEU A 303 -0.59 -16.02 49.31
CA LEU A 303 0.35 -17.05 49.76
C LEU A 303 0.38 -17.07 51.25
N HIS A 304 0.46 -18.29 51.81
CA HIS A 304 0.82 -18.53 53.18
C HIS A 304 2.23 -19.09 53.28
N PHE A 305 3.08 -18.43 54.06
CA PHE A 305 4.43 -18.88 54.43
C PHE A 305 4.36 -19.43 55.81
N LYS A 306 4.28 -20.76 55.97
CA LYS A 306 4.22 -21.46 57.27
C LYS A 306 5.62 -21.90 57.68
N VAL A 307 6.09 -21.41 58.83
CA VAL A 307 7.40 -21.75 59.38
C VAL A 307 7.24 -22.70 60.56
N ASP A 308 7.87 -23.86 60.50
CA ASP A 308 7.91 -24.81 61.63
C ASP A 308 9.19 -24.55 62.47
N TRP A 309 8.97 -23.95 63.62
CA TRP A 309 10.03 -23.62 64.58
C TRP A 309 10.24 -24.70 65.62
N THR A 310 9.42 -25.77 65.69
CA THR A 310 9.42 -26.76 66.74
C THR A 310 10.51 -27.80 66.58
N LYS A 311 10.93 -28.05 65.35
CA LYS A 311 11.97 -29.01 65.02
C LYS A 311 13.37 -28.45 65.22
N SER A 312 14.37 -29.31 65.38
CA SER A 312 15.79 -28.91 65.44
C SER A 312 16.19 -28.25 64.15
N VAL A 313 15.80 -28.84 63.03
CA VAL A 313 15.89 -28.20 61.68
C VAL A 313 14.60 -27.44 61.41
N LYS A 314 14.67 -26.13 61.25
CA LYS A 314 13.51 -25.28 60.91
C LYS A 314 13.15 -25.47 59.47
N THR A 315 11.86 -25.35 59.14
CA THR A 315 11.40 -25.44 57.74
C THR A 315 10.41 -24.32 57.42
N VAL A 316 10.35 -23.93 56.17
CA VAL A 316 9.29 -23.07 55.63
C VAL A 316 8.52 -23.84 54.55
N THR A 317 7.18 -23.77 54.60
CA THR A 317 6.31 -24.25 53.52
C THR A 317 5.50 -23.09 53.01
N VAL A 318 5.57 -22.85 51.69
CA VAL A 318 4.78 -21.82 51.04
C VAL A 318 3.63 -22.46 50.26
N THR A 319 2.40 -22.02 50.53
CA THR A 319 1.20 -22.57 49.87
C THR A 319 0.36 -21.49 49.23
N LYS A 320 -0.21 -21.81 48.06
CA LYS A 320 -1.29 -21.03 47.45
C LYS A 320 -2.57 -21.23 48.26
N THR A 321 -3.31 -20.17 48.53
CA THR A 321 -4.55 -20.26 49.29
C THR A 321 -5.55 -19.18 48.90
N THR A 322 -6.84 -19.51 49.06
CA THR A 322 -7.93 -18.52 49.00
C THR A 322 -8.28 -18.02 50.41
N ASP A 323 -7.84 -18.74 51.44
CA ASP A 323 -8.20 -18.46 52.82
C ASP A 323 -7.39 -17.25 53.33
N ALA A 324 -8.08 -16.36 54.02
CA ALA A 324 -7.46 -15.19 54.63
C ALA A 324 -7.15 -15.50 56.11
N VAL A 325 -5.95 -15.12 56.54
CA VAL A 325 -5.64 -15.01 57.96
C VAL A 325 -6.22 -13.70 58.47
N GLN A 326 -7.06 -13.79 59.48
CA GLN A 326 -7.97 -12.66 59.82
C GLN A 326 -7.32 -11.49 60.55
N SER A 327 -6.21 -11.69 61.19
CA SER A 327 -5.55 -10.63 61.96
C SER A 327 -4.04 -10.74 61.97
N SER A 328 -3.33 -9.60 61.90
CA SER A 328 -1.90 -9.55 62.15
C SER A 328 -1.64 -9.63 63.66
N ASN A 329 -0.60 -10.37 64.06
CA ASN A 329 -0.16 -10.42 65.45
C ASN A 329 0.68 -9.16 65.76
N PRO A 330 0.15 -8.20 66.54
CA PRO A 330 0.88 -6.98 66.89
C PRO A 330 2.12 -7.26 67.79
N SER A 331 2.16 -8.43 68.43
CA SER A 331 3.29 -8.86 69.23
C SER A 331 4.28 -9.76 68.47
N ALA A 332 4.14 -9.87 67.15
CA ALA A 332 5.02 -10.67 66.32
C ALA A 332 6.47 -10.24 66.47
N LYS A 333 7.35 -11.23 66.68
CA LYS A 333 8.81 -11.04 66.83
C LYS A 333 9.58 -11.55 65.63
N ARG A 334 8.87 -12.09 64.65
CA ARG A 334 9.44 -12.66 63.43
C ARG A 334 8.82 -11.98 62.26
N TRP A 335 9.61 -11.77 61.21
CA TRP A 335 9.22 -11.05 60.02
C TRP A 335 9.63 -11.83 58.77
N LEU A 336 8.75 -11.91 57.84
CA LEU A 336 9.07 -12.31 56.49
C LEU A 336 9.60 -11.07 55.73
N TYR A 337 10.77 -11.17 55.18
CA TYR A 337 11.36 -10.17 54.33
C TYR A 337 11.37 -10.68 52.88
N ILE A 338 10.71 -9.97 51.97
CA ILE A 338 10.74 -10.22 50.52
C ILE A 338 11.35 -8.95 49.90
N GLY A 339 12.36 -9.12 49.05
CA GLY A 339 13.18 -8.03 48.56
C GLY A 339 12.42 -6.82 47.96
N SER A 340 11.22 -7.05 47.43
CA SER A 340 10.37 -5.99 46.83
C SER A 340 9.27 -5.46 47.75
N VAL A 341 8.86 -6.16 48.79
CA VAL A 341 7.74 -5.76 49.67
C VAL A 341 8.13 -5.49 51.11
N GLY A 342 9.38 -5.74 51.48
CA GLY A 342 9.89 -5.43 52.80
C GLY A 342 9.44 -6.44 53.88
N ASN A 343 9.34 -5.99 55.14
CA ASN A 343 8.99 -6.85 56.24
C ASN A 343 7.50 -7.11 56.31
N VAL A 344 7.13 -8.38 56.51
CA VAL A 344 5.75 -8.86 56.70
C VAL A 344 5.61 -9.47 58.09
N GLY A 345 4.67 -8.98 58.87
CA GLY A 345 4.42 -9.48 60.23
C GLY A 345 3.79 -10.89 60.28
N LEU A 346 4.00 -11.60 61.38
CA LEU A 346 3.25 -12.82 61.65
C LEU A 346 1.78 -12.50 61.95
N TYR A 347 0.88 -13.43 61.61
CA TYR A 347 -0.55 -13.33 61.91
C TYR A 347 -0.91 -14.16 63.11
N GLU A 348 -1.67 -13.60 64.04
CA GLU A 348 -1.99 -14.16 65.35
C GLU A 348 -2.84 -15.42 65.30
N THR A 349 -3.74 -15.51 64.35
CA THR A 349 -4.67 -16.66 64.20
C THR A 349 -3.96 -17.96 63.90
N TYR A 350 -2.85 -17.89 63.17
CA TYR A 350 -2.01 -19.01 62.83
C TYR A 350 -0.58 -18.71 63.30
N THR A 351 -0.20 -19.29 64.42
CA THR A 351 1.16 -19.13 64.89
C THR A 351 2.17 -19.53 63.80
N ASN A 352 3.11 -18.66 63.51
CA ASN A 352 4.18 -18.88 62.54
C ASN A 352 3.71 -18.87 61.07
N ILE A 353 2.55 -18.31 60.74
CA ILE A 353 2.10 -18.10 59.39
C ILE A 353 2.22 -16.62 59.04
N PHE A 354 2.87 -16.36 57.89
CA PHE A 354 2.85 -15.06 57.23
C PHE A 354 1.91 -15.13 56.05
N GLU A 355 1.06 -14.15 55.89
CA GLU A 355 0.18 -14.03 54.76
C GLU A 355 0.54 -12.82 53.95
N ILE A 356 0.60 -12.98 52.62
CA ILE A 356 0.77 -11.89 51.68
C ILE A 356 0.04 -12.19 50.38
N THR A 357 -0.58 -11.16 49.78
CA THR A 357 -1.02 -11.22 48.37
C THR A 357 0.08 -10.67 47.51
N LEU A 358 0.56 -11.48 46.59
CA LEU A 358 1.77 -11.21 45.84
C LEU A 358 1.56 -11.54 44.35
N ASP A 359 2.18 -10.74 43.50
CA ASP A 359 2.38 -11.06 42.09
C ASP A 359 3.80 -11.59 41.94
N VAL A 360 3.92 -12.91 41.83
CA VAL A 360 5.21 -13.62 41.74
C VAL A 360 5.64 -13.61 40.27
N ASN A 361 5.98 -12.45 39.75
CA ASN A 361 6.40 -12.27 38.34
C ASN A 361 7.90 -12.02 38.17
N THR A 362 8.66 -12.04 39.29
CA THR A 362 10.11 -11.85 39.29
C THR A 362 10.79 -12.86 40.21
N THR A 363 12.10 -13.04 40.08
CA THR A 363 12.93 -13.92 40.95
C THR A 363 13.23 -13.26 42.29
N TRP A 364 12.21 -12.83 42.99
CA TRP A 364 12.42 -12.23 44.32
C TRP A 364 12.83 -13.27 45.37
N GLY A 365 13.91 -12.99 46.04
CA GLY A 365 14.31 -13.75 47.22
C GLY A 365 13.53 -13.34 48.46
N PHE A 366 13.38 -14.27 49.40
CA PHE A 366 12.84 -13.97 50.69
C PHE A 366 13.65 -14.63 51.82
N LEU A 367 13.51 -14.08 53.00
CA LEU A 367 14.12 -14.58 54.24
C LEU A 367 13.12 -14.47 55.37
N VAL A 368 13.21 -15.41 56.34
CA VAL A 368 12.51 -15.30 57.63
C VAL A 368 13.44 -14.70 58.65
N ARG A 369 12.99 -13.64 59.33
CA ARG A 369 13.79 -12.87 60.29
C ARG A 369 13.21 -12.98 61.69
N THR A 370 14.08 -12.97 62.69
CA THR A 370 13.69 -12.89 64.11
C THR A 370 13.84 -11.46 64.65
N SER A 371 14.36 -10.52 63.88
CA SER A 371 14.48 -9.12 64.20
C SER A 371 13.92 -8.26 63.09
N LYS A 372 13.30 -7.11 63.42
CA LYS A 372 12.81 -6.10 62.47
C LYS A 372 13.94 -5.13 62.09
N ASP A 373 15.08 -5.21 62.74
CA ASP A 373 16.22 -4.37 62.50
C ASP A 373 16.90 -4.70 61.17
N ASP A 374 17.28 -3.71 60.42
CA ASP A 374 17.96 -3.86 59.14
C ASP A 374 19.43 -4.24 59.25
N SER A 375 19.98 -4.19 60.44
CA SER A 375 21.41 -4.50 60.71
C SER A 375 21.81 -5.95 60.51
N TRP A 376 20.85 -6.86 60.32
CA TRP A 376 21.06 -8.30 60.06
C TRP A 376 22.08 -8.96 60.97
N PRO A 377 21.97 -8.88 62.32
CA PRO A 377 22.91 -9.54 63.21
C PRO A 377 22.88 -11.04 63.04
N ALA A 378 24.00 -11.71 63.32
CA ALA A 378 24.12 -13.17 63.23
C ALA A 378 23.02 -13.87 64.04
N GLY A 379 22.43 -14.91 63.45
CA GLY A 379 21.36 -15.70 64.06
C GLY A 379 19.96 -15.09 64.00
N THR A 380 19.76 -13.95 63.35
CA THR A 380 18.46 -13.29 63.24
C THR A 380 17.77 -13.53 61.90
N LYS A 381 18.47 -14.02 60.88
CA LYS A 381 17.93 -14.36 59.57
C LYS A 381 17.99 -15.85 59.29
N TYR A 382 16.95 -16.36 58.70
CA TYR A 382 16.82 -17.75 58.28
C TYR A 382 16.47 -17.75 56.78
N GLY A 383 17.30 -18.38 56.00
CA GLY A 383 17.12 -18.66 54.60
C GLY A 383 17.38 -20.13 54.32
N ALA A 384 17.81 -20.44 53.11
CA ALA A 384 18.18 -21.81 52.74
C ALA A 384 19.70 -21.93 52.51
N LYS A 385 20.19 -23.14 52.37
CA LYS A 385 21.55 -23.41 51.91
C LYS A 385 21.68 -23.01 50.43
N ALA A 386 22.81 -22.47 50.05
CA ALA A 386 23.13 -22.18 48.67
C ALA A 386 22.99 -23.45 47.80
N GLY A 387 22.31 -23.36 46.66
CA GLY A 387 22.02 -24.48 45.78
C GLY A 387 20.85 -25.38 46.20
N LYS A 388 20.22 -25.11 47.37
CA LYS A 388 18.99 -25.75 47.84
C LYS A 388 17.97 -24.72 48.31
N ASN A 389 17.91 -23.60 47.63
CA ASN A 389 17.17 -22.41 48.05
C ASN A 389 15.94 -22.09 47.18
N VAL A 390 15.54 -22.98 46.29
CA VAL A 390 14.32 -22.84 45.49
C VAL A 390 13.15 -23.49 46.23
N ILE A 391 12.08 -22.72 46.44
CA ILE A 391 10.85 -23.22 47.06
C ILE A 391 9.98 -23.98 46.05
N THR A 392 9.42 -25.11 46.49
CA THR A 392 8.32 -25.78 45.81
C THR A 392 7.04 -25.54 46.62
N PHE A 393 5.98 -25.06 46.00
CA PHE A 393 4.71 -24.81 46.70
C PHE A 393 4.15 -26.09 47.29
N GLY A 394 3.83 -26.02 48.58
CA GLY A 394 3.32 -27.14 49.35
C GLY A 394 4.39 -28.00 50.01
N GLU A 395 5.64 -27.93 49.60
CA GLU A 395 6.73 -28.72 50.15
C GLU A 395 7.54 -27.93 51.20
N PRO A 396 7.96 -28.57 52.30
CA PRO A 396 8.80 -27.94 53.30
C PRO A 396 10.25 -27.81 52.83
N LEU A 397 10.80 -26.60 52.92
CA LEU A 397 12.20 -26.32 52.66
C LEU A 397 12.93 -26.08 53.99
N GLU A 398 14.10 -26.69 54.16
CA GLU A 398 14.92 -26.53 55.37
C GLU A 398 15.52 -25.10 55.43
N LEU A 399 15.40 -24.49 56.62
CA LEU A 399 15.96 -23.17 56.90
C LEU A 399 17.34 -23.30 57.54
N ASP A 400 18.25 -22.47 57.10
CA ASP A 400 19.61 -22.33 57.63
C ASP A 400 19.83 -20.88 58.11
N ASN A 401 20.47 -20.67 59.22
CA ASN A 401 20.82 -19.37 59.76
C ASN A 401 22.33 -19.09 59.79
N SER A 402 23.15 -20.06 59.43
CA SER A 402 24.61 -19.92 59.39
C SER A 402 25.12 -19.46 58.05
N THR A 403 24.55 -20.01 56.98
CA THR A 403 24.88 -19.67 55.58
C THR A 403 23.64 -19.23 54.79
N ALA A 404 22.70 -18.59 55.46
CA ALA A 404 21.39 -18.31 54.94
C ALA A 404 21.45 -17.57 53.59
N ALA A 405 21.05 -18.23 52.53
CA ALA A 405 20.80 -17.67 51.22
C ALA A 405 19.33 -17.28 51.10
N ASP A 406 19.03 -16.28 50.30
CA ASP A 406 17.66 -15.96 49.99
C ASP A 406 16.95 -17.17 49.38
N ILE A 407 15.76 -17.48 49.88
CA ILE A 407 14.88 -18.48 49.31
C ILE A 407 14.17 -17.87 48.12
N THR A 408 14.27 -18.49 46.97
CA THR A 408 13.70 -17.98 45.73
C THR A 408 12.47 -18.77 45.33
N PHE A 409 11.57 -18.11 44.66
CA PHE A 409 10.48 -18.78 43.93
C PHE A 409 11.08 -19.42 42.68
N GLY A 410 10.89 -20.64 42.39
CA GLY A 410 11.48 -21.33 41.23
C GLY A 410 11.25 -20.52 39.92
N GLN A 411 12.18 -20.66 39.01
CA GLN A 411 12.06 -20.02 37.73
C GLN A 411 10.92 -20.65 36.92
N SER A 412 10.10 -19.78 36.28
CA SER A 412 9.20 -20.21 35.26
C SER A 412 9.96 -20.39 33.94
N THR A 413 9.46 -21.25 33.08
CA THR A 413 9.83 -21.18 31.68
C THR A 413 9.15 -19.96 31.08
N TYR A 414 9.87 -19.19 30.27
CA TYR A 414 9.37 -18.03 29.58
C TYR A 414 9.23 -18.35 28.08
N TYR A 415 8.21 -17.82 27.47
CA TYR A 415 8.07 -17.78 26.02
C TYR A 415 8.21 -16.35 25.52
N PHE A 416 8.72 -16.20 24.31
CA PHE A 416 8.81 -14.91 23.66
C PHE A 416 7.56 -14.61 22.85
N GLY A 417 7.12 -13.34 22.80
CA GLY A 417 6.00 -12.88 22.00
C GLY A 417 6.30 -11.50 21.40
N SER A 418 6.58 -11.44 20.11
CA SER A 418 6.84 -10.19 19.40
C SER A 418 5.68 -9.20 19.48
N PHE A 419 4.46 -9.70 19.45
CA PHE A 419 3.23 -8.89 19.42
C PHE A 419 2.44 -8.94 20.72
N GLY A 420 2.99 -9.55 21.76
CA GLY A 420 2.41 -9.58 23.10
C GLY A 420 2.16 -10.98 23.65
N SER A 421 1.65 -11.03 24.86
CA SER A 421 1.47 -12.29 25.62
C SER A 421 0.47 -13.27 25.02
N TYR A 422 -0.37 -12.82 24.10
CA TYR A 422 -1.37 -13.68 23.45
C TYR A 422 -0.93 -14.24 22.09
N MET A 423 0.31 -13.92 21.67
CA MET A 423 0.92 -14.35 20.41
C MET A 423 2.33 -14.92 20.66
N PRO A 424 2.46 -16.18 21.12
CA PRO A 424 3.76 -16.82 21.33
C PRO A 424 4.48 -17.05 20.00
N ASP A 425 5.74 -16.61 19.92
CA ASP A 425 6.57 -16.73 18.74
C ASP A 425 6.98 -18.19 18.46
N LEU A 426 6.94 -18.52 17.16
CA LEU A 426 7.37 -19.81 16.67
C LEU A 426 8.90 -19.88 16.57
N ASN A 427 9.45 -21.07 16.83
CA ASN A 427 10.88 -21.34 16.76
C ASN A 427 11.21 -22.20 15.54
N PHE A 428 11.93 -21.61 14.59
CA PHE A 428 12.37 -22.32 13.40
C PHE A 428 13.85 -22.78 13.46
N GLY A 429 14.48 -22.65 14.63
CA GLY A 429 15.89 -23.01 14.81
C GLY A 429 16.85 -22.11 14.01
N PRO A 430 18.05 -22.60 13.70
CA PRO A 430 19.01 -21.85 12.90
C PRO A 430 18.44 -21.46 11.53
N TYR A 431 18.53 -20.17 11.19
CA TYR A 431 17.89 -19.61 9.99
C TYR A 431 18.31 -20.25 8.66
N ASP A 432 19.53 -20.75 8.58
CA ASP A 432 20.08 -21.44 7.40
C ASP A 432 19.61 -22.89 7.26
N LYS A 433 18.91 -23.43 8.28
CA LYS A 433 18.33 -24.76 8.34
C LYS A 433 16.88 -24.76 8.86
N ALA A 434 16.19 -23.65 8.69
CA ALA A 434 14.82 -23.49 9.21
C ALA A 434 13.88 -24.61 8.74
N SER A 435 14.04 -25.07 7.49
CA SER A 435 13.24 -26.17 6.91
C SER A 435 13.45 -27.52 7.58
N GLU A 436 14.51 -27.70 8.37
CA GLU A 436 14.74 -28.91 9.17
C GLU A 436 13.99 -28.89 10.51
N SER A 437 13.55 -27.72 10.98
CA SER A 437 12.92 -27.55 12.28
C SER A 437 11.53 -28.24 12.36
N PRO A 438 11.12 -28.71 13.54
CA PRO A 438 9.82 -29.32 13.73
C PRO A 438 8.67 -28.35 13.45
N ALA A 439 8.77 -27.09 13.86
CA ALA A 439 7.75 -26.06 13.63
C ALA A 439 7.56 -25.79 12.14
N PHE A 440 8.66 -25.62 11.38
CA PHE A 440 8.58 -25.41 9.93
C PHE A 440 7.87 -26.58 9.26
N LYS A 441 8.26 -27.82 9.55
CA LYS A 441 7.67 -29.03 8.94
C LYS A 441 6.18 -29.13 9.24
N ALA A 442 5.77 -28.81 10.47
CA ALA A 442 4.38 -28.86 10.86
C ALA A 442 3.53 -27.81 10.12
N ILE A 443 4.00 -26.57 10.03
CA ILE A 443 3.28 -25.49 9.32
C ILE A 443 3.33 -25.73 7.80
N ALA A 444 4.44 -26.20 7.27
CA ALA A 444 4.56 -26.53 5.85
C ALA A 444 3.58 -27.63 5.42
N ALA A 445 3.39 -28.65 6.27
CA ALA A 445 2.39 -29.68 6.00
C ALA A 445 0.96 -29.12 5.94
N THR A 446 0.65 -28.07 6.72
CA THR A 446 -0.67 -27.40 6.63
C THR A 446 -0.77 -26.53 5.37
N ALA A 447 0.29 -25.83 4.98
CA ALA A 447 0.33 -25.10 3.72
C ALA A 447 0.15 -26.02 2.50
N ASP A 448 0.77 -27.23 2.55
CA ASP A 448 0.59 -28.27 1.54
C ASP A 448 -0.89 -28.66 1.37
N LYS A 449 -1.64 -28.82 2.48
CA LYS A 449 -3.09 -29.09 2.45
C LYS A 449 -3.84 -27.97 1.70
N TRP A 450 -3.57 -26.72 2.02
CA TRP A 450 -4.27 -25.60 1.38
C TRP A 450 -3.97 -25.49 -0.10
N ILE A 451 -2.74 -25.78 -0.52
CA ILE A 451 -2.35 -25.80 -1.92
C ILE A 451 -2.97 -27.00 -2.64
N LYS A 452 -2.78 -28.22 -2.14
CA LYS A 452 -3.13 -29.48 -2.85
C LYS A 452 -4.62 -29.78 -2.82
N ASP A 453 -5.25 -29.64 -1.64
CA ASP A 453 -6.63 -30.12 -1.45
C ASP A 453 -7.64 -29.01 -1.74
N PHE A 454 -7.27 -27.75 -1.49
CA PHE A 454 -8.17 -26.61 -1.66
C PHE A 454 -7.88 -25.77 -2.90
N GLY A 455 -6.67 -25.82 -3.45
CA GLY A 455 -6.31 -25.07 -4.66
C GLY A 455 -5.92 -23.61 -4.36
N VAL A 456 -5.34 -23.33 -3.20
CA VAL A 456 -4.84 -21.99 -2.88
C VAL A 456 -3.67 -21.62 -3.78
N ASP A 457 -3.72 -20.44 -4.42
CA ASP A 457 -2.77 -19.98 -5.43
C ASP A 457 -1.61 -19.16 -4.85
N GLY A 458 -1.65 -18.85 -3.58
CA GLY A 458 -0.61 -18.02 -2.97
C GLY A 458 -0.86 -17.67 -1.52
N PHE A 459 0.15 -17.01 -0.95
CA PHE A 459 0.12 -16.55 0.44
C PHE A 459 0.54 -15.09 0.56
N ARG A 460 -0.16 -14.35 1.42
CA ARG A 460 0.38 -13.14 2.03
C ARG A 460 0.99 -13.55 3.37
N LEU A 461 2.23 -13.21 3.58
CA LEU A 461 2.96 -13.53 4.80
C LEU A 461 2.96 -12.33 5.74
N ASP A 462 2.40 -12.55 6.94
CA ASP A 462 2.35 -11.56 8.00
C ASP A 462 3.73 -11.30 8.61
N ALA A 463 4.03 -10.04 8.91
CA ALA A 463 5.13 -9.59 9.76
C ALA A 463 6.49 -10.26 9.50
N VAL A 464 6.86 -10.47 8.24
CA VAL A 464 8.05 -11.26 7.83
C VAL A 464 9.39 -10.75 8.37
N ILE A 465 9.44 -9.50 8.81
CA ILE A 465 10.65 -8.91 9.40
C ILE A 465 10.93 -9.41 10.83
N TRP A 466 9.92 -9.95 11.52
CA TRP A 466 10.01 -10.31 12.94
C TRP A 466 10.26 -11.79 13.19
N ILE A 467 10.21 -12.65 12.18
CA ILE A 467 10.47 -14.10 12.32
C ILE A 467 11.85 -14.36 12.97
N TYR A 468 12.86 -13.59 12.57
CA TYR A 468 14.20 -13.55 13.18
C TYR A 468 14.56 -12.13 13.65
N GLN A 469 13.64 -11.46 14.34
CA GLN A 469 13.83 -10.18 15.05
C GLN A 469 14.60 -9.12 14.24
N ALA A 470 14.09 -8.80 13.04
CA ALA A 470 14.63 -7.82 12.10
C ALA A 470 16.06 -8.12 11.59
N VAL A 471 16.57 -9.34 11.78
CA VAL A 471 17.86 -9.76 11.20
C VAL A 471 17.63 -10.13 9.73
N ILE A 472 17.86 -9.17 8.83
CA ILE A 472 17.51 -9.25 7.40
C ILE A 472 18.01 -10.54 6.75
N LYS A 473 19.30 -10.90 6.93
CA LYS A 473 19.88 -12.12 6.34
C LYS A 473 19.16 -13.39 6.80
N ALA A 474 18.77 -13.45 8.07
CA ALA A 474 18.08 -14.61 8.63
C ALA A 474 16.65 -14.71 8.05
N ASN A 475 15.91 -13.60 8.02
CA ASN A 475 14.59 -13.55 7.42
C ASN A 475 14.63 -13.90 5.92
N GLN A 476 15.61 -13.39 5.15
CA GLN A 476 15.80 -13.77 3.75
C GLN A 476 15.98 -15.28 3.58
N SER A 477 16.85 -15.90 4.38
CA SER A 477 17.12 -17.34 4.31
C SER A 477 15.89 -18.18 4.64
N PHE A 478 15.16 -17.82 5.69
CA PHE A 478 13.90 -18.48 6.05
C PHE A 478 12.86 -18.35 4.94
N LEU A 479 12.63 -17.13 4.45
CA LEU A 479 11.64 -16.84 3.43
C LEU A 479 11.94 -17.57 2.11
N GLN A 480 13.21 -17.71 1.73
CA GLN A 480 13.60 -18.49 0.55
C GLN A 480 13.24 -19.98 0.74
N GLN A 481 13.57 -20.57 1.91
CA GLN A 481 13.24 -21.97 2.19
C GLN A 481 11.72 -22.20 2.20
N TRP A 482 10.96 -21.24 2.75
CA TRP A 482 9.50 -21.27 2.75
C TRP A 482 8.92 -21.18 1.35
N TYR A 483 9.40 -20.23 0.55
CA TYR A 483 8.98 -20.07 -0.84
C TYR A 483 9.30 -21.30 -1.67
N ASP A 484 10.50 -21.85 -1.56
CA ASP A 484 10.93 -23.04 -2.32
C ASP A 484 10.03 -24.25 -1.99
N HIS A 485 9.71 -24.46 -0.71
CA HIS A 485 8.79 -25.53 -0.29
C HIS A 485 7.40 -25.35 -0.91
N CYS A 486 6.79 -24.19 -0.72
CA CYS A 486 5.43 -23.93 -1.22
C CYS A 486 5.36 -23.97 -2.75
N ASN A 487 6.39 -23.42 -3.44
CA ASN A 487 6.45 -23.44 -4.90
C ASN A 487 6.62 -24.85 -5.46
N ALA A 488 7.45 -25.68 -4.81
CA ALA A 488 7.57 -27.09 -5.19
C ALA A 488 6.26 -27.85 -5.03
N THR A 489 5.53 -27.60 -3.94
CA THR A 489 4.20 -28.19 -3.71
C THR A 489 3.18 -27.73 -4.77
N TYR A 490 3.17 -26.42 -5.09
CA TYR A 490 2.28 -25.83 -6.09
C TYR A 490 2.53 -26.41 -7.50
N LYS A 491 3.80 -26.53 -7.89
CA LYS A 491 4.19 -27.20 -9.14
C LYS A 491 3.77 -28.67 -9.16
N ALA A 492 3.95 -29.39 -8.05
CA ALA A 492 3.54 -30.79 -7.93
C ALA A 492 2.01 -30.97 -7.98
N ALA A 493 1.24 -29.95 -7.65
CA ALA A 493 -0.21 -29.92 -7.80
C ALA A 493 -0.68 -29.68 -9.27
N GLY A 494 0.25 -29.45 -10.20
CA GLY A 494 -0.03 -29.37 -11.63
C GLY A 494 -0.06 -27.96 -12.21
N HIS A 495 0.45 -26.97 -11.49
CA HIS A 495 0.51 -25.59 -11.98
C HIS A 495 1.79 -25.32 -12.77
N ASP A 496 1.66 -24.65 -13.91
CA ASP A 496 2.81 -24.26 -14.75
C ASP A 496 3.50 -22.97 -14.26
N ASP A 497 2.73 -22.05 -13.64
CA ASP A 497 3.24 -20.81 -13.06
C ASP A 497 3.77 -21.02 -11.63
N ASN A 498 4.49 -20.06 -11.10
CA ASN A 498 4.95 -20.08 -9.70
C ASN A 498 3.85 -19.65 -8.76
N ILE A 499 3.86 -20.23 -7.54
CA ILE A 499 2.97 -19.78 -6.48
C ILE A 499 3.22 -18.29 -6.19
N PHE A 500 2.16 -17.52 -6.01
CA PHE A 500 2.30 -16.12 -5.60
C PHE A 500 2.58 -16.01 -4.10
N MET A 501 3.57 -15.21 -3.74
CA MET A 501 3.90 -14.98 -2.34
C MET A 501 4.31 -13.53 -2.12
N VAL A 502 3.61 -12.82 -1.23
CA VAL A 502 3.90 -11.43 -0.87
C VAL A 502 4.11 -11.30 0.62
N GLY A 503 5.23 -10.70 1.03
CA GLY A 503 5.58 -10.46 2.44
C GLY A 503 5.22 -9.05 2.90
N GLU A 504 4.72 -8.96 4.13
CA GLU A 504 4.62 -7.69 4.80
C GLU A 504 5.97 -7.35 5.46
N ALA A 505 6.78 -6.60 4.72
CA ALA A 505 8.01 -5.99 5.22
C ALA A 505 7.74 -4.49 5.45
N TRP A 506 7.11 -4.15 6.59
CA TRP A 506 6.73 -2.75 6.88
C TRP A 506 7.93 -1.90 7.22
N GLU A 507 8.65 -1.52 6.19
CA GLU A 507 9.89 -0.75 6.24
C GLU A 507 9.94 0.22 5.05
N GLY A 508 10.84 1.20 5.10
CA GLY A 508 11.13 2.03 3.94
C GLY A 508 11.79 1.21 2.83
N HIS A 509 11.63 1.62 1.57
CA HIS A 509 12.11 0.95 0.37
C HIS A 509 13.56 0.42 0.48
N THR A 510 14.47 1.18 1.12
CA THR A 510 15.89 0.79 1.24
C THR A 510 16.08 -0.50 2.03
N THR A 511 15.26 -0.75 3.03
CA THR A 511 15.25 -1.99 3.82
C THR A 511 14.37 -3.05 3.18
N GLU A 512 13.15 -2.68 2.79
CA GLU A 512 12.14 -3.58 2.21
C GLU A 512 12.68 -4.35 1.00
N LYS A 513 13.31 -3.68 0.04
CA LYS A 513 13.84 -4.31 -1.17
C LYS A 513 14.78 -5.48 -0.92
N GLN A 514 15.43 -5.53 0.25
CA GLN A 514 16.36 -6.60 0.57
C GLN A 514 15.63 -7.95 0.78
N TYR A 515 14.34 -7.92 1.17
CA TYR A 515 13.54 -9.11 1.39
C TYR A 515 13.20 -9.88 0.10
N TYR A 516 13.32 -9.22 -1.07
CA TYR A 516 13.17 -9.89 -2.37
C TYR A 516 14.21 -11.00 -2.61
N LYS A 517 15.31 -11.03 -1.89
CA LYS A 517 16.23 -12.19 -1.92
C LYS A 517 15.60 -13.47 -1.37
N GLY A 518 14.58 -13.34 -0.54
CA GLY A 518 13.88 -14.47 0.07
C GLY A 518 12.56 -14.84 -0.63
N ILE A 519 11.79 -13.85 -1.09
CA ILE A 519 10.47 -14.08 -1.73
C ILE A 519 10.29 -13.17 -2.95
N PRO A 520 9.40 -13.57 -3.90
CA PRO A 520 9.24 -12.82 -5.14
C PRO A 520 8.54 -11.46 -4.98
N SER A 521 7.83 -11.20 -3.87
CA SER A 521 7.12 -9.94 -3.70
C SER A 521 7.08 -9.47 -2.24
N CYS A 522 7.14 -8.15 -2.07
CA CYS A 522 6.80 -7.44 -0.84
C CYS A 522 5.89 -6.25 -1.16
N PHE A 523 5.19 -5.76 -0.13
CA PHE A 523 4.42 -4.53 -0.23
C PHE A 523 5.34 -3.30 -0.22
N GLU A 524 5.22 -2.41 -1.23
CA GLU A 524 5.96 -1.15 -1.30
C GLU A 524 5.22 -0.06 -0.52
N PHE A 525 5.57 0.11 0.74
CA PHE A 525 4.91 1.04 1.68
C PHE A 525 5.12 2.52 1.34
N GLU A 526 6.13 2.87 0.54
CA GLU A 526 6.37 4.26 0.13
C GLU A 526 5.49 4.70 -1.05
N TYR A 527 4.81 3.74 -1.73
CA TYR A 527 4.03 4.01 -2.94
C TYR A 527 2.94 5.07 -2.70
N PHE A 528 2.09 4.88 -1.70
CA PHE A 528 0.98 5.81 -1.43
C PHE A 528 1.47 7.20 -1.01
N GLY A 529 2.57 7.27 -0.30
CA GLY A 529 3.21 8.55 0.04
C GLY A 529 3.69 9.30 -1.21
N ALA A 530 4.28 8.61 -2.19
CA ALA A 530 4.68 9.21 -3.46
C ALA A 530 3.47 9.67 -4.28
N LEU A 531 2.42 8.85 -4.35
CA LEU A 531 1.18 9.17 -5.05
C LEU A 531 0.49 10.39 -4.43
N THR A 532 0.39 10.44 -3.10
CA THR A 532 -0.19 11.58 -2.39
C THR A 532 0.59 12.87 -2.63
N ARG A 533 1.92 12.81 -2.63
CA ARG A 533 2.76 13.98 -3.00
C ARG A 533 2.48 14.43 -4.44
N ALA A 534 2.36 13.51 -5.37
CA ALA A 534 2.03 13.82 -6.76
C ALA A 534 0.69 14.55 -6.88
N LEU A 535 -0.36 14.03 -6.24
CA LEU A 535 -1.71 14.62 -6.21
C LEU A 535 -1.78 15.98 -5.49
N ASN A 536 -0.78 16.31 -4.71
CA ASN A 536 -0.64 17.62 -4.04
C ASN A 536 0.32 18.57 -4.79
N GLY A 537 0.61 18.30 -6.08
CA GLY A 537 1.34 19.22 -6.95
C GLY A 537 2.85 18.99 -7.02
N SER A 538 3.33 17.81 -6.63
CA SER A 538 4.74 17.38 -6.75
C SER A 538 4.86 16.13 -7.63
N ALA A 539 4.32 16.19 -8.85
CA ALA A 539 4.15 15.03 -9.72
C ALA A 539 5.41 14.57 -10.45
N SER A 540 6.41 15.45 -10.61
CA SER A 540 7.58 15.24 -11.49
C SER A 540 8.41 13.99 -11.15
N GLY A 541 8.47 13.61 -9.88
CA GLY A 541 9.26 12.44 -9.44
C GLY A 541 8.49 11.13 -9.35
N PHE A 542 7.18 11.12 -9.50
CA PHE A 542 6.35 9.95 -9.25
C PHE A 542 6.73 8.76 -10.15
N ALA A 543 6.70 8.94 -11.46
CA ALA A 543 6.97 7.88 -12.41
C ALA A 543 8.40 7.33 -12.27
N SER A 544 9.39 8.21 -12.07
CA SER A 544 10.79 7.81 -11.85
C SER A 544 10.97 7.03 -10.54
N SER A 545 10.25 7.38 -9.47
CA SER A 545 10.30 6.65 -8.20
C SER A 545 9.76 5.24 -8.37
N VAL A 546 8.56 5.08 -8.94
CA VAL A 546 7.95 3.76 -9.16
C VAL A 546 8.82 2.88 -10.05
N ALA A 547 9.29 3.41 -11.18
CA ALA A 547 10.20 2.68 -12.08
C ALA A 547 11.51 2.28 -11.38
N GLY A 548 12.06 3.18 -10.55
CA GLY A 548 13.27 2.95 -9.77
C GLY A 548 13.11 1.84 -8.73
N TRP A 549 11.98 1.78 -8.03
CA TRP A 549 11.67 0.71 -7.07
C TRP A 549 11.60 -0.65 -7.77
N ILE A 550 10.85 -0.74 -8.87
CA ILE A 550 10.72 -1.99 -9.63
C ILE A 550 12.10 -2.47 -10.13
N GLN A 551 12.94 -1.56 -10.64
CA GLN A 551 14.29 -1.89 -11.05
C GLN A 551 15.16 -2.37 -9.88
N ALA A 552 15.04 -1.73 -8.72
CA ALA A 552 15.76 -2.10 -7.50
C ALA A 552 15.35 -3.49 -6.99
N HIS A 553 14.06 -3.83 -7.04
CA HIS A 553 13.53 -5.16 -6.69
C HIS A 553 14.03 -6.22 -7.66
N LYS A 554 13.95 -5.99 -8.97
CA LYS A 554 14.48 -6.90 -10.00
C LYS A 554 15.98 -7.11 -9.91
N ALA A 555 16.72 -6.12 -9.39
CA ALA A 555 18.16 -6.28 -9.13
C ALA A 555 18.45 -7.22 -7.94
N GLN A 556 17.49 -7.42 -7.02
CA GLN A 556 17.61 -8.41 -5.94
C GLN A 556 17.18 -9.82 -6.40
N ARG A 557 16.15 -9.88 -7.26
CA ARG A 557 15.54 -11.12 -7.74
C ARG A 557 14.91 -10.90 -9.12
N GLU A 558 15.24 -11.72 -10.10
CA GLU A 558 14.84 -11.56 -11.50
C GLU A 558 13.30 -11.61 -11.68
N ASP A 559 12.61 -12.54 -10.99
CA ASP A 559 11.17 -12.72 -10.99
C ASP A 559 10.43 -11.82 -9.98
N ALA A 560 11.08 -10.76 -9.48
CA ALA A 560 10.50 -9.83 -8.52
C ALA A 560 9.25 -9.15 -9.08
N VAL A 561 8.20 -9.10 -8.25
CA VAL A 561 6.93 -8.41 -8.50
C VAL A 561 6.71 -7.37 -7.41
N THR A 562 6.77 -6.09 -7.75
CA THR A 562 6.49 -5.01 -6.79
C THR A 562 5.00 -4.94 -6.50
N SER A 563 4.57 -5.22 -5.27
CA SER A 563 3.17 -5.07 -4.84
C SER A 563 2.92 -3.64 -4.40
N ILE A 564 2.16 -2.90 -5.22
CA ILE A 564 1.78 -1.50 -4.95
C ILE A 564 0.38 -1.45 -4.35
N PHE A 565 0.16 -0.52 -3.43
CA PHE A 565 -1.14 -0.33 -2.77
C PHE A 565 -1.25 1.11 -2.22
N MET A 566 -2.46 1.56 -1.96
CA MET A 566 -2.64 2.83 -1.26
C MET A 566 -2.64 2.61 0.25
N THR A 567 -3.57 1.83 0.75
CA THR A 567 -3.66 1.50 2.19
C THR A 567 -4.09 0.05 2.39
N ASN A 568 -4.03 -0.41 3.64
CA ASN A 568 -4.49 -1.73 4.05
C ASN A 568 -5.32 -1.63 5.35
N HIS A 569 -5.65 -2.77 5.93
CA HIS A 569 -6.46 -2.88 7.15
C HIS A 569 -5.78 -2.36 8.44
N ASP A 570 -4.49 -2.03 8.38
CA ASP A 570 -3.70 -1.51 9.51
C ASP A 570 -3.33 -0.04 9.42
N GLN A 571 -3.77 0.62 8.34
CA GLN A 571 -3.49 2.03 8.07
C GLN A 571 -4.76 2.86 8.03
N ASP A 572 -4.61 4.19 8.09
CA ASP A 572 -5.69 5.11 7.79
C ASP A 572 -6.20 4.87 6.36
N ARG A 573 -7.50 4.96 6.13
CA ARG A 573 -8.11 4.79 4.82
C ARG A 573 -7.54 5.81 3.81
N ALA A 574 -7.41 5.40 2.54
CA ALA A 574 -6.88 6.26 1.48
C ALA A 574 -7.66 7.60 1.34
N ALA A 575 -8.98 7.55 1.41
CA ALA A 575 -9.83 8.74 1.35
C ALA A 575 -9.50 9.75 2.46
N GLU A 576 -9.16 9.29 3.68
CA GLU A 576 -8.76 10.17 4.77
C GLU A 576 -7.50 10.96 4.42
N SER A 577 -6.46 10.28 3.95
CA SER A 577 -5.19 10.90 3.53
C SER A 577 -5.32 11.82 2.30
N LEU A 578 -6.34 11.56 1.45
CA LEU A 578 -6.66 12.38 0.28
C LEU A 578 -7.62 13.54 0.61
N GLY A 579 -7.96 13.73 1.90
CA GLY A 579 -8.82 14.80 2.37
C GLY A 579 -10.29 14.60 1.99
N LYS A 580 -10.73 13.36 1.81
CA LYS A 580 -12.10 12.98 1.38
C LYS A 580 -12.51 13.67 0.09
N SER A 581 -11.54 13.85 -0.82
CA SER A 581 -11.72 14.53 -2.09
C SER A 581 -11.98 13.51 -3.20
N LEU A 582 -13.23 13.33 -3.56
CA LEU A 582 -13.65 12.39 -4.61
C LEU A 582 -12.86 12.58 -5.94
N PRO A 583 -12.57 13.80 -6.43
CA PRO A 583 -11.71 13.96 -7.60
C PRO A 583 -10.31 13.40 -7.42
N LYS A 584 -9.68 13.60 -6.25
CA LYS A 584 -8.36 13.04 -5.95
C LYS A 584 -8.41 11.51 -5.78
N GLU A 585 -9.45 10.97 -5.15
CA GLU A 585 -9.64 9.52 -5.00
C GLU A 585 -9.77 8.84 -6.37
N LYS A 586 -10.56 9.40 -7.28
CA LYS A 586 -10.69 8.93 -8.66
C LYS A 586 -9.35 8.97 -9.41
N GLN A 587 -8.61 10.06 -9.24
CA GLN A 587 -7.32 10.22 -9.90
C GLN A 587 -6.27 9.30 -9.29
N ALA A 588 -6.29 9.07 -7.97
CA ALA A 588 -5.43 8.10 -7.28
C ALA A 588 -5.64 6.68 -7.82
N ALA A 589 -6.91 6.26 -7.97
CA ALA A 589 -7.27 4.99 -8.59
C ALA A 589 -6.72 4.88 -10.02
N ALA A 590 -6.92 5.90 -10.85
CA ALA A 590 -6.40 5.92 -12.21
C ALA A 590 -4.87 5.84 -12.26
N MET A 591 -4.17 6.57 -11.38
CA MET A 591 -2.70 6.52 -11.29
C MET A 591 -2.20 5.16 -10.83
N MET A 592 -2.79 4.56 -9.78
CA MET A 592 -2.40 3.24 -9.28
C MET A 592 -2.60 2.15 -10.34
N LEU A 593 -3.76 2.13 -10.99
CA LEU A 593 -4.12 1.08 -11.94
C LEU A 593 -3.43 1.23 -13.32
N THR A 594 -2.80 2.37 -13.60
CA THR A 594 -1.98 2.59 -14.80
C THR A 594 -0.49 2.57 -14.52
N SER A 595 -0.06 2.50 -13.25
CA SER A 595 1.34 2.31 -12.86
C SER A 595 1.80 0.88 -13.09
N ALA A 596 3.12 0.68 -13.24
CA ALA A 596 3.71 -0.65 -13.18
C ALA A 596 3.67 -1.22 -11.75
N GLY A 597 3.80 -2.53 -11.64
CA GLY A 597 3.68 -3.29 -10.39
C GLY A 597 2.35 -4.04 -10.29
N LYS A 598 2.14 -4.74 -9.20
CA LYS A 598 0.91 -5.48 -8.91
C LYS A 598 0.05 -4.67 -7.94
N PRO A 599 -1.06 -4.05 -8.38
CA PRO A 599 -1.90 -3.24 -7.51
C PRO A 599 -2.74 -4.11 -6.57
N PHE A 600 -2.85 -3.66 -5.31
CA PHE A 600 -3.74 -4.20 -4.29
C PHE A 600 -4.78 -3.13 -3.95
N ILE A 601 -6.05 -3.48 -4.07
CA ILE A 601 -7.20 -2.66 -3.72
C ILE A 601 -7.72 -3.15 -2.38
N TYR A 602 -7.81 -2.28 -1.38
CA TYR A 602 -8.35 -2.64 -0.08
C TYR A 602 -9.87 -2.46 -0.06
N GLN A 603 -10.60 -3.45 0.46
CA GLN A 603 -12.06 -3.49 0.61
C GLN A 603 -12.65 -2.12 1.03
N GLY A 604 -13.56 -1.57 0.20
CA GLY A 604 -14.21 -0.29 0.43
C GLY A 604 -13.42 0.93 -0.06
N GLU A 605 -12.18 0.75 -0.53
CA GLU A 605 -11.40 1.80 -1.15
C GLU A 605 -12.06 2.28 -2.44
N GLU A 606 -12.59 1.38 -3.24
CA GLU A 606 -13.35 1.62 -4.46
C GLU A 606 -14.72 2.30 -4.22
N LEU A 607 -15.14 2.32 -2.97
CA LEU A 607 -16.38 2.99 -2.53
C LEU A 607 -16.11 4.33 -1.83
N GLY A 608 -14.82 4.69 -1.62
CA GLY A 608 -14.42 5.92 -0.97
C GLY A 608 -14.61 5.89 0.56
N TYR A 609 -14.45 4.73 1.19
CA TYR A 609 -14.51 4.61 2.65
C TYR A 609 -13.36 5.37 3.30
N TRP A 610 -13.68 6.09 4.37
CA TRP A 610 -12.73 6.86 5.18
C TRP A 610 -12.67 6.33 6.61
N GLY A 611 -11.66 6.74 7.36
CA GLY A 611 -11.45 6.38 8.75
C GLY A 611 -9.98 6.39 9.13
N THR A 612 -9.71 6.61 10.42
CA THR A 612 -8.36 6.63 10.97
C THR A 612 -8.14 5.44 11.91
N LYS A 613 -6.95 4.84 11.84
CA LYS A 613 -6.53 3.73 12.71
C LYS A 613 -6.50 4.16 14.19
N SER A 614 -6.14 5.41 14.45
CA SER A 614 -6.14 5.98 15.81
C SER A 614 -7.53 6.02 16.45
N GLY A 615 -8.61 6.01 15.65
CA GLY A 615 -9.98 5.92 16.14
C GLY A 615 -10.38 4.52 16.59
N GLY A 616 -9.70 3.49 16.10
CA GLY A 616 -9.97 2.08 16.33
C GLY A 616 -10.10 1.29 15.03
N ASP A 617 -9.97 -0.02 15.13
CA ASP A 617 -10.05 -0.92 13.99
C ASP A 617 -11.42 -0.87 13.28
N GLU A 618 -12.48 -0.61 14.00
CA GLU A 618 -13.83 -0.47 13.45
C GLU A 618 -13.96 0.64 12.39
N TYR A 619 -13.11 1.67 12.45
CA TYR A 619 -13.13 2.77 11.48
C TYR A 619 -12.36 2.47 10.19
N VAL A 620 -11.37 1.59 10.25
CA VAL A 620 -10.57 1.22 9.08
C VAL A 620 -10.95 -0.15 8.52
N ARG A 621 -11.69 -0.98 9.28
CA ARG A 621 -12.15 -2.34 8.89
C ARG A 621 -13.67 -2.40 8.71
N THR A 622 -14.27 -1.31 8.26
CA THR A 622 -15.71 -1.15 8.06
C THR A 622 -16.28 -2.21 7.13
N PRO A 623 -17.44 -2.81 7.44
CA PRO A 623 -18.14 -3.74 6.56
C PRO A 623 -18.52 -3.12 5.22
N VAL A 624 -18.55 -3.94 4.17
CA VAL A 624 -19.03 -3.48 2.86
C VAL A 624 -20.54 -3.29 2.90
N ILE A 625 -20.99 -2.13 2.43
CA ILE A 625 -22.40 -1.76 2.34
C ILE A 625 -22.87 -2.08 0.91
N TRP A 626 -23.61 -3.18 0.77
CA TRP A 626 -24.03 -3.69 -0.53
C TRP A 626 -25.23 -2.91 -1.09
N ASP A 627 -26.22 -2.61 -0.24
CA ASP A 627 -27.42 -1.86 -0.61
C ASP A 627 -27.93 -0.99 0.55
N LYS A 628 -28.97 -0.21 0.28
CA LYS A 628 -29.61 0.68 1.27
C LYS A 628 -30.25 -0.05 2.45
N ALA A 629 -30.67 -1.30 2.24
CA ALA A 629 -31.35 -2.09 3.27
C ALA A 629 -30.37 -2.79 4.20
N GLY A 630 -29.07 -2.76 3.88
CA GLY A 630 -28.02 -3.48 4.60
C GLY A 630 -28.16 -5.00 4.42
N LYS A 631 -28.67 -5.45 3.26
CA LYS A 631 -28.68 -6.85 2.92
C LYS A 631 -27.23 -7.33 2.68
N ASP A 632 -26.92 -8.53 3.14
CA ASP A 632 -25.60 -9.15 3.05
C ASP A 632 -24.49 -8.33 3.75
N CYS A 633 -24.81 -7.28 4.51
CA CYS A 633 -23.83 -6.50 5.27
C CYS A 633 -23.52 -7.22 6.59
N ALA A 634 -22.23 -7.39 6.89
CA ALA A 634 -21.76 -7.98 8.15
C ALA A 634 -21.98 -7.01 9.34
N LYS A 635 -23.19 -6.97 9.85
CA LYS A 635 -23.70 -5.96 10.81
C LYS A 635 -23.01 -5.96 12.17
N LYS A 636 -22.37 -7.06 12.56
CA LYS A 636 -21.56 -7.08 13.79
C LYS A 636 -20.31 -6.22 13.67
N GLY A 637 -19.74 -6.10 12.46
CA GLY A 637 -18.54 -5.34 12.24
C GLY A 637 -17.42 -5.75 13.21
N VAL A 638 -16.34 -4.98 13.21
CA VAL A 638 -15.23 -5.14 14.16
C VAL A 638 -15.67 -4.66 15.54
N ASN A 639 -15.36 -5.42 16.58
CA ASN A 639 -15.72 -5.11 17.97
C ASN A 639 -17.23 -4.92 18.20
N ASN A 640 -18.08 -5.58 17.41
CA ASN A 640 -19.53 -5.36 17.38
C ASN A 640 -19.93 -3.90 17.09
N LYS A 641 -19.09 -3.17 16.36
CA LYS A 641 -19.34 -1.78 15.97
C LYS A 641 -19.34 -1.66 14.46
N VAL A 642 -20.30 -0.91 13.96
CA VAL A 642 -20.34 -0.42 12.57
C VAL A 642 -20.39 1.10 12.65
N ASP A 643 -19.50 1.78 11.92
CA ASP A 643 -19.58 3.23 11.81
C ASP A 643 -20.82 3.63 11.01
N ASN A 644 -21.90 3.98 11.74
CA ASN A 644 -23.15 4.38 11.13
C ASN A 644 -23.05 5.64 10.26
N SER A 645 -22.00 6.44 10.40
CA SER A 645 -21.79 7.63 9.57
C SER A 645 -21.53 7.29 8.11
N MET A 646 -21.04 6.07 7.84
CA MET A 646 -20.82 5.55 6.49
C MET A 646 -22.04 4.83 5.89
N LEU A 647 -23.04 4.48 6.70
CA LEU A 647 -24.25 3.79 6.23
C LEU A 647 -25.19 4.73 5.46
N THR A 648 -24.65 5.47 4.52
CA THR A 648 -25.42 6.34 3.64
C THR A 648 -25.70 5.63 2.31
N SER A 649 -26.86 5.90 1.72
CA SER A 649 -27.22 5.31 0.43
C SER A 649 -26.25 5.65 -0.70
N SER A 650 -25.48 6.73 -0.57
CA SER A 650 -24.56 7.21 -1.61
C SER A 650 -23.26 6.43 -1.73
N ILE A 651 -22.85 5.71 -0.66
CA ILE A 651 -21.61 4.93 -0.65
C ILE A 651 -21.84 3.41 -0.73
N SER A 652 -23.08 2.97 -0.87
CA SER A 652 -23.38 1.57 -1.12
C SER A 652 -22.95 1.15 -2.52
N VAL A 653 -22.65 -0.14 -2.68
CA VAL A 653 -22.35 -0.73 -4.01
C VAL A 653 -23.49 -0.46 -4.97
N GLU A 654 -24.75 -0.69 -4.55
CA GLU A 654 -25.96 -0.45 -5.35
C GLU A 654 -26.02 0.99 -5.89
N ALA A 655 -25.75 1.98 -5.03
CA ALA A 655 -25.83 3.38 -5.42
C ALA A 655 -24.71 3.78 -6.39
N GLN A 656 -23.48 3.32 -6.15
CA GLN A 656 -22.35 3.63 -7.01
C GLN A 656 -22.36 2.85 -8.32
N ASP A 657 -22.93 1.66 -8.34
CA ASP A 657 -23.14 0.87 -9.55
C ASP A 657 -24.06 1.59 -10.56
N ALA A 658 -25.10 2.23 -10.04
CA ALA A 658 -26.05 3.00 -10.84
C ALA A 658 -25.47 4.34 -11.39
N ASP A 659 -24.45 4.92 -10.72
CA ASP A 659 -23.81 6.17 -11.13
C ASP A 659 -22.57 5.90 -11.98
N LYS A 660 -22.68 6.13 -13.30
CA LYS A 660 -21.54 5.96 -14.24
C LYS A 660 -20.32 6.81 -13.88
N GLY A 661 -20.51 7.90 -13.17
CA GLY A 661 -19.44 8.79 -12.71
C GLY A 661 -18.89 8.44 -11.33
N SER A 662 -19.36 7.38 -10.67
CA SER A 662 -18.93 7.00 -9.32
C SER A 662 -17.45 6.60 -9.25
N LEU A 663 -16.92 6.55 -8.03
CA LEU A 663 -15.56 6.07 -7.78
C LEU A 663 -15.44 4.58 -8.16
N LEU A 664 -16.45 3.76 -7.82
CA LEU A 664 -16.52 2.34 -8.21
C LEU A 664 -16.36 2.14 -9.72
N ASN A 665 -17.06 2.96 -10.52
CA ASN A 665 -16.98 2.84 -11.98
C ASN A 665 -15.64 3.34 -12.55
N VAL A 666 -14.94 4.25 -11.85
CA VAL A 666 -13.55 4.59 -12.19
C VAL A 666 -12.60 3.43 -11.93
N TYR A 667 -12.72 2.75 -10.78
CA TYR A 667 -11.94 1.53 -10.51
C TYR A 667 -12.19 0.46 -11.58
N ARG A 668 -13.46 0.21 -11.94
CA ARG A 668 -13.83 -0.73 -13.00
C ARG A 668 -13.19 -0.38 -14.35
N LEU A 669 -13.24 0.90 -14.73
CA LEU A 669 -12.65 1.38 -15.98
C LEU A 669 -11.15 1.05 -16.05
N PHE A 670 -10.38 1.45 -15.04
CA PHE A 670 -8.93 1.32 -15.09
C PHE A 670 -8.43 -0.09 -14.78
N SER A 671 -9.12 -0.88 -13.94
CA SER A 671 -8.81 -2.29 -13.75
C SER A 671 -9.06 -3.11 -15.02
N ARG A 672 -10.18 -2.88 -15.72
CA ARG A 672 -10.46 -3.53 -17.00
C ARG A 672 -9.51 -3.09 -18.09
N LEU A 673 -9.15 -1.80 -18.13
CA LEU A 673 -8.12 -1.32 -19.03
C LEU A 673 -6.81 -2.06 -18.81
N ARG A 674 -6.39 -2.23 -17.55
CA ARG A 674 -5.20 -2.98 -17.18
C ARG A 674 -5.28 -4.44 -17.63
N ASN A 675 -6.42 -5.09 -17.50
CA ASN A 675 -6.65 -6.47 -17.97
C ASN A 675 -6.61 -6.59 -19.50
N THR A 676 -6.92 -5.53 -20.22
CA THR A 676 -6.97 -5.50 -21.70
C THR A 676 -5.60 -5.28 -22.33
N TYR A 677 -4.76 -4.47 -21.71
CA TYR A 677 -3.48 -4.03 -22.29
C TYR A 677 -2.29 -4.66 -21.55
N PRO A 678 -1.54 -5.59 -22.19
CA PRO A 678 -0.33 -6.19 -21.62
C PRO A 678 0.69 -5.17 -21.13
N ALA A 679 0.79 -4.02 -21.82
CA ALA A 679 1.67 -2.94 -21.38
C ALA A 679 1.37 -2.42 -19.99
N LEU A 680 0.09 -2.40 -19.54
CA LEU A 680 -0.28 -1.99 -18.19
C LEU A 680 -0.11 -3.13 -17.18
N SER A 681 -0.40 -4.38 -17.56
CA SER A 681 -0.33 -5.51 -16.62
C SER A 681 1.11 -5.94 -16.31
N ASP A 682 1.95 -6.07 -17.35
CA ASP A 682 3.29 -6.67 -17.25
C ASP A 682 4.40 -5.78 -17.84
N GLY A 683 4.03 -4.58 -18.29
CA GLY A 683 4.96 -3.70 -18.99
C GLY A 683 5.94 -2.98 -18.09
N THR A 684 6.97 -2.45 -18.73
CA THR A 684 7.96 -1.58 -18.11
C THR A 684 7.49 -0.13 -18.12
N MET A 685 7.60 0.54 -16.99
CA MET A 685 7.28 1.95 -16.81
C MET A 685 8.51 2.82 -17.06
N THR A 686 8.36 3.86 -17.87
CA THR A 686 9.41 4.86 -18.11
C THR A 686 8.82 6.25 -17.99
N ALA A 687 9.42 7.12 -17.19
CA ALA A 687 8.95 8.50 -17.03
C ALA A 687 9.02 9.27 -18.35
N ASP A 688 8.00 10.07 -18.62
CA ASP A 688 7.98 11.01 -19.75
C ASP A 688 8.52 12.38 -19.34
N ASN A 689 9.04 13.13 -20.31
CA ASN A 689 9.51 14.50 -20.15
C ASN A 689 8.39 15.51 -19.82
N LEU A 690 7.12 15.15 -20.02
CA LEU A 690 5.95 15.92 -19.59
C LEU A 690 5.81 15.99 -18.07
N SER A 691 6.46 15.06 -17.35
CA SER A 691 6.38 15.02 -15.88
C SER A 691 6.92 16.32 -15.28
N GLY A 692 6.06 17.01 -14.53
CA GLY A 692 6.34 18.29 -13.87
C GLY A 692 5.43 18.49 -12.67
N SER A 693 5.32 19.70 -12.17
CA SER A 693 4.48 19.97 -10.99
C SER A 693 2.99 19.68 -11.22
N SER A 694 2.49 19.93 -12.45
CA SER A 694 1.08 19.75 -12.82
C SER A 694 0.78 18.42 -13.50
N PHE A 695 1.77 17.80 -14.12
CA PHE A 695 1.59 16.56 -14.89
C PHE A 695 2.45 15.43 -14.34
N ALA A 696 1.83 14.26 -14.15
CA ALA A 696 2.52 12.99 -14.02
C ALA A 696 2.32 12.22 -15.33
N ALA A 697 3.41 11.87 -16.00
CA ALA A 697 3.32 11.20 -17.29
C ALA A 697 4.38 10.11 -17.44
N TRP A 698 4.01 9.01 -18.12
CA TRP A 698 4.91 7.89 -18.37
C TRP A 698 4.48 7.04 -19.54
N TYR A 699 5.43 6.32 -20.08
CA TYR A 699 5.16 5.23 -21.02
C TYR A 699 5.05 3.90 -20.27
N MET A 700 4.12 3.06 -20.73
CA MET A 700 4.05 1.64 -20.39
C MET A 700 4.35 0.84 -21.65
N THR A 701 5.34 -0.06 -21.60
CA THR A 701 5.76 -0.84 -22.76
C THR A 701 5.82 -2.33 -22.39
N SER A 702 5.05 -3.16 -23.09
CA SER A 702 5.09 -4.61 -22.94
C SER A 702 6.26 -5.25 -23.66
N SER A 703 6.55 -6.51 -23.35
CA SER A 703 7.60 -7.28 -23.99
C SER A 703 7.36 -7.55 -25.49
N ASP A 704 6.10 -7.57 -25.93
CA ASP A 704 5.67 -7.72 -27.34
C ASP A 704 5.65 -6.39 -28.11
N GLY A 705 6.03 -5.28 -27.46
CA GLY A 705 6.19 -3.96 -28.07
C GLY A 705 4.94 -3.09 -28.09
N GLN A 706 3.83 -3.51 -27.44
CA GLN A 706 2.71 -2.59 -27.20
C GLN A 706 3.18 -1.41 -26.36
N LYS A 707 2.84 -0.19 -26.76
CA LYS A 707 3.25 1.02 -26.05
C LYS A 707 2.06 1.93 -25.79
N LEU A 708 1.89 2.33 -24.55
CA LEU A 708 0.89 3.30 -24.11
C LEU A 708 1.58 4.52 -23.51
N LEU A 709 0.99 5.71 -23.75
CA LEU A 709 1.32 6.95 -23.06
C LEU A 709 0.22 7.27 -22.07
N VAL A 710 0.59 7.41 -20.81
CA VAL A 710 -0.29 7.74 -19.69
C VAL A 710 0.01 9.15 -19.22
N ILE A 711 -1.00 10.01 -19.12
CA ILE A 711 -0.85 11.41 -18.69
C ILE A 711 -1.93 11.74 -17.67
N HIS A 712 -1.53 12.32 -16.55
CA HIS A 712 -2.41 12.80 -15.48
C HIS A 712 -2.17 14.30 -15.24
N ASN A 713 -3.20 15.12 -15.40
CA ASN A 713 -3.19 16.47 -14.86
C ASN A 713 -3.60 16.43 -13.38
N VAL A 714 -2.64 16.57 -12.48
CA VAL A 714 -2.87 16.53 -11.02
C VAL A 714 -3.25 17.89 -10.42
N ALA A 715 -3.26 18.94 -11.24
CA ALA A 715 -3.67 20.26 -10.78
C ALA A 715 -5.20 20.36 -10.60
N SER A 716 -5.62 21.22 -9.68
CA SER A 716 -7.04 21.54 -9.45
C SER A 716 -7.63 22.50 -10.49
N SER A 717 -6.92 22.75 -11.60
CA SER A 717 -7.35 23.59 -12.72
C SER A 717 -6.95 22.97 -14.04
N GLU A 718 -7.57 23.40 -15.10
CA GLU A 718 -7.22 23.04 -16.46
C GLU A 718 -5.75 23.42 -16.76
N LYS A 719 -5.04 22.56 -17.47
CA LYS A 719 -3.65 22.73 -17.87
C LYS A 719 -3.44 22.27 -19.31
N THR A 720 -2.55 22.96 -20.01
CA THR A 720 -2.12 22.60 -21.34
C THR A 720 -0.64 22.23 -21.36
N THR A 721 -0.30 21.19 -22.11
CA THR A 721 1.08 20.76 -22.35
C THR A 721 1.28 20.41 -23.82
N THR A 722 2.55 20.24 -24.23
CA THR A 722 2.89 19.82 -25.60
C THR A 722 3.24 18.34 -25.58
N VAL A 723 2.55 17.54 -26.40
CA VAL A 723 2.75 16.09 -26.55
C VAL A 723 3.25 15.83 -27.96
N GLN A 724 4.42 15.18 -28.07
CA GLN A 724 5.03 14.90 -29.39
C GLN A 724 4.55 13.57 -29.99
N ASP A 725 3.89 12.75 -29.20
CA ASP A 725 3.36 11.46 -29.63
C ASP A 725 2.00 11.60 -30.30
N ASP A 726 1.59 10.55 -31.03
CA ASP A 726 0.28 10.46 -31.68
C ASP A 726 -0.85 10.32 -30.65
N MET A 727 -1.72 11.30 -30.55
CA MET A 727 -2.89 11.35 -29.68
C MET A 727 -4.17 10.83 -30.33
N SER A 728 -4.12 10.29 -31.54
CA SER A 728 -5.31 9.88 -32.31
C SER A 728 -6.03 8.63 -31.75
N LYS A 729 -5.38 7.87 -30.84
CA LYS A 729 -5.93 6.62 -30.29
C LYS A 729 -6.06 6.68 -28.76
N PRO A 730 -6.96 7.50 -28.21
CA PRO A 730 -7.24 7.46 -26.77
C PRO A 730 -7.99 6.18 -26.40
N VAL A 731 -7.54 5.50 -25.33
CA VAL A 731 -8.13 4.24 -24.85
C VAL A 731 -8.78 4.36 -23.48
N ALA A 732 -8.47 5.40 -22.71
CA ALA A 732 -9.17 5.73 -21.46
C ALA A 732 -9.11 7.24 -21.19
N LEU A 733 -10.14 7.75 -20.53
CA LEU A 733 -10.24 9.13 -20.07
C LEU A 733 -10.99 9.19 -18.74
N LEU A 734 -10.41 9.86 -17.76
CA LEU A 734 -11.06 10.37 -16.56
C LEU A 734 -11.10 11.90 -16.67
N GLY A 735 -12.27 12.51 -16.53
CA GLY A 735 -12.44 13.95 -16.64
C GLY A 735 -12.61 14.41 -18.09
N LYS A 736 -11.89 15.46 -18.50
CA LYS A 736 -11.98 16.05 -19.83
C LYS A 736 -10.59 16.27 -20.42
N ALA A 737 -10.46 16.05 -21.71
CA ALA A 737 -9.26 16.38 -22.47
C ALA A 737 -9.61 16.69 -23.90
N SER A 738 -8.85 17.62 -24.54
CA SER A 738 -8.90 17.93 -25.96
C SER A 738 -7.50 18.23 -26.44
N TYR A 739 -7.27 18.14 -27.76
CA TYR A 739 -5.98 18.53 -28.33
C TYR A 739 -6.14 19.32 -29.62
N GLU A 740 -5.15 20.14 -29.86
CA GLU A 740 -5.00 20.92 -31.11
C GLU A 740 -3.55 20.81 -31.58
N GLY A 741 -3.36 20.07 -32.67
CA GLY A 741 -2.00 19.70 -33.10
C GLY A 741 -1.28 18.88 -32.00
N ASP A 742 -0.17 19.42 -31.52
CA ASP A 742 0.63 18.83 -30.44
C ASP A 742 0.27 19.34 -29.03
N LYS A 743 -0.70 20.23 -28.89
CA LYS A 743 -1.13 20.82 -27.62
C LYS A 743 -2.28 20.02 -27.00
N LEU A 744 -2.02 19.33 -25.93
CA LEU A 744 -3.02 18.64 -25.12
C LEU A 744 -3.49 19.54 -23.98
N THR A 745 -4.79 19.79 -23.91
CA THR A 745 -5.46 20.52 -22.82
C THR A 745 -6.25 19.51 -21.97
N MET A 746 -6.01 19.47 -20.69
CA MET A 746 -6.65 18.55 -19.75
C MET A 746 -7.33 19.31 -18.62
N GLY A 747 -8.57 18.95 -18.31
CA GLY A 747 -9.32 19.48 -17.18
C GLY A 747 -8.65 19.17 -15.84
N ALA A 748 -9.13 19.79 -14.77
CA ALA A 748 -8.66 19.52 -13.40
C ALA A 748 -8.80 18.04 -13.04
N ASN A 749 -7.82 17.46 -12.36
CA ASN A 749 -7.81 16.08 -11.89
C ASN A 749 -8.22 15.06 -12.99
N SER A 750 -7.70 15.25 -14.20
CA SER A 750 -7.99 14.41 -15.36
C SER A 750 -6.88 13.42 -15.64
N SER A 751 -7.24 12.31 -16.27
CA SER A 751 -6.28 11.27 -16.68
C SER A 751 -6.62 10.78 -18.08
N VAL A 752 -5.62 10.60 -18.93
CA VAL A 752 -5.81 10.06 -20.28
C VAL A 752 -4.75 9.00 -20.58
N VAL A 753 -5.14 7.99 -21.34
CA VAL A 753 -4.24 6.96 -21.85
C VAL A 753 -4.38 6.90 -23.36
N PHE A 754 -3.26 7.03 -24.07
CA PHE A 754 -3.16 6.90 -25.52
C PHE A 754 -2.42 5.61 -25.89
N GLN A 755 -2.92 4.90 -26.88
CA GLN A 755 -2.21 3.78 -27.47
C GLN A 755 -1.31 4.31 -28.62
N LEU A 756 0.00 4.10 -28.50
CA LEU A 756 0.99 4.51 -29.49
C LEU A 756 1.32 3.40 -30.49
N LYS A 757 1.35 2.16 -30.00
CA LYS A 757 1.56 0.93 -30.75
C LYS A 757 0.68 -0.19 -30.21
#